data_1f55d1b80a1c71a07b8e5906f7f93741
#
_entry.id   1f55d1b80a1c71a07b8e5906f7f93741
#
_cell.length_a   1.000
_cell.length_b   1.000
_cell.length_c   1.000
_cell.angle_alpha   90.00
_cell.angle_beta   90.00
_cell.angle_gamma   90.00
#
_symmetry.space_group_name_H-M   'P 1'
#
loop_
_entity.id
_entity.type
_entity.pdbx_description
1 polymer ?
#
loop_
_entity_poly.entity_id
_entity_poly.type
_entity_poly.pdbx_seq_one_letter_code
_entity_poly.pdbx_strand_id
1 'polypeptide(L)'
;MRAQDIDALVSVGRPALSPDGAFAVFATARPDLSANRDVGQLWRIELPDGAPRRLTRGIADSSPQLRPDGDVVAFLREDAKGRRQIFVVAAGGGEPVQTTDAPLGVGAFAWSPDGDALAFSARVPERGRYGTIDGLDAAAEAPRRITGIRWHANGLGYIGDRPAHLFVVPAPDVDAEPLYAAAPRVRPDGDEGPHPRAIPADAVQLTHGSSSYGAPVFTADGRHLLAVVEAIEHASRDLRSRVVAVAVDGAGERTVLGPDAGLAVSDVAVAPDGALFLLAYDVGEVGRDFVAPGTALWHLDAAGARALTDPETVDLGEVGSHIGFDGDDVLVQNRTRGRVHLVRVSRKGKSSVVLGGDVEVLGHAAAGGRIVAAIGTARSFGELAEVVDGRARVLTTFGEALGSAGLVEPVELTVTARDGHPVHGWVAVPQGAGPFPVILQIHGGPFAAYGIRAFDETQVLVAAGYAVVYGNPRGSAGYGREHGRSIRQAMGTVDFTDVIDLLDGAIAADERLDAERVGIMGGSYGGYLTAWTIAHDHRFAAAIVERGFLDPVAFAGTSDIGSFFGDEYVGTDPEAMAAQSPMAVVAQVRTPTLVIHSELDFRCPLEQATRYYTALKRQGTEAELLVFPGEDHELTRGGRPRHRVERFAAVLDWWRRHLPIVR
;
A
#
# COMPACT_ATOMS: atom_id res chain seq x y z
N MET A 1 -14.90 -9.16 16.91
CA MET A 1 -13.45 -9.41 16.82
C MET A 1 -12.74 -8.66 17.94
N ARG A 2 -11.88 -9.28 18.74
CA ARG A 2 -11.05 -8.63 19.77
C ARG A 2 -9.69 -8.23 19.17
N ALA A 3 -8.96 -7.36 19.84
CA ALA A 3 -7.62 -6.95 19.40
C ALA A 3 -6.64 -8.13 19.21
N GLN A 4 -6.73 -9.16 20.05
CA GLN A 4 -5.89 -10.35 19.97
C GLN A 4 -6.23 -11.28 18.79
N ASP A 5 -7.39 -11.12 18.18
CA ASP A 5 -7.84 -11.95 17.07
C ASP A 5 -7.25 -11.47 15.70
N ILE A 6 -6.29 -10.54 15.71
CA ILE A 6 -5.66 -10.06 14.46
C ILE A 6 -4.91 -11.15 13.69
N ASP A 7 -4.52 -12.24 14.33
CA ASP A 7 -3.91 -13.40 13.67
C ASP A 7 -4.89 -14.17 12.76
N ALA A 8 -6.20 -13.90 12.88
CA ALA A 8 -7.24 -14.38 11.97
C ALA A 8 -7.36 -13.54 10.67
N LEU A 9 -6.65 -12.41 10.56
CA LEU A 9 -6.65 -11.55 9.37
C LEU A 9 -5.73 -12.14 8.29
N VAL A 10 -6.25 -13.09 7.53
CA VAL A 10 -5.49 -13.69 6.43
C VAL A 10 -5.71 -12.88 5.16
N SER A 11 -4.65 -12.27 4.66
CA SER A 11 -4.63 -11.63 3.34
C SER A 11 -4.21 -12.63 2.26
N VAL A 12 -4.75 -12.47 1.06
CA VAL A 12 -4.35 -13.21 -0.14
C VAL A 12 -3.74 -12.21 -1.12
N GLY A 13 -2.50 -12.49 -1.54
CA GLY A 13 -1.79 -11.67 -2.52
C GLY A 13 -2.20 -11.98 -3.96
N ARG A 14 -1.68 -11.18 -4.91
CA ARG A 14 -1.88 -11.39 -6.34
C ARG A 14 -1.57 -12.85 -6.72
N PRO A 15 -2.52 -13.55 -7.37
CA PRO A 15 -2.28 -14.92 -7.85
C PRO A 15 -1.41 -14.93 -9.11
N ALA A 16 -0.73 -16.06 -9.33
CA ALA A 16 -0.14 -16.46 -10.61
C ALA A 16 -0.92 -17.65 -11.15
N LEU A 17 -1.30 -17.64 -12.42
CA LEU A 17 -2.10 -18.66 -13.06
C LEU A 17 -1.24 -19.40 -14.09
N SER A 18 -1.33 -20.75 -14.12
CA SER A 18 -0.62 -21.55 -15.14
C SER A 18 -1.09 -21.18 -16.56
N PRO A 19 -0.20 -21.27 -17.57
CA PRO A 19 -0.52 -20.85 -18.94
C PRO A 19 -1.76 -21.52 -19.52
N ASP A 20 -2.01 -22.77 -19.14
CA ASP A 20 -3.18 -23.56 -19.53
C ASP A 20 -4.42 -23.33 -18.65
N GLY A 21 -4.31 -22.51 -17.59
CA GLY A 21 -5.38 -22.27 -16.63
C GLY A 21 -5.70 -23.44 -15.70
N ALA A 22 -4.83 -24.48 -15.63
CA ALA A 22 -5.11 -25.68 -14.86
C ALA A 22 -4.94 -25.48 -13.34
N PHE A 23 -4.05 -24.58 -12.91
CA PHE A 23 -3.84 -24.29 -11.48
C PHE A 23 -3.44 -22.84 -11.24
N ALA A 24 -3.64 -22.39 -10.01
CA ALA A 24 -3.16 -21.11 -9.54
C ALA A 24 -2.19 -21.29 -8.35
N VAL A 25 -1.20 -20.38 -8.26
CA VAL A 25 -0.30 -20.22 -7.12
C VAL A 25 -0.51 -18.83 -6.53
N PHE A 26 -0.65 -18.74 -5.23
CA PHE A 26 -0.87 -17.46 -4.53
C PHE A 26 -0.19 -17.47 -3.16
N ALA A 27 0.09 -16.28 -2.64
CA ALA A 27 0.62 -16.12 -1.29
C ALA A 27 -0.49 -15.76 -0.32
N THR A 28 -0.38 -16.27 0.90
CA THR A 28 -1.14 -15.74 2.05
C THR A 28 -0.19 -15.03 3.00
N ALA A 29 -0.68 -14.02 3.73
CA ALA A 29 0.01 -13.45 4.87
C ALA A 29 -0.98 -13.18 6.00
N ARG A 30 -0.53 -13.33 7.24
CA ARG A 30 -1.28 -12.99 8.45
C ARG A 30 -0.36 -12.45 9.54
N PRO A 31 -0.83 -11.55 10.39
CA PRO A 31 -0.11 -11.19 11.60
C PRO A 31 0.13 -12.42 12.49
N ASP A 32 1.32 -12.53 13.09
CA ASP A 32 1.63 -13.58 14.06
C ASP A 32 2.20 -12.93 15.33
N LEU A 33 1.45 -13.03 16.42
CA LEU A 33 1.80 -12.42 17.70
C LEU A 33 3.03 -13.06 18.34
N SER A 34 3.28 -14.34 18.11
CA SER A 34 4.45 -15.03 18.65
C SER A 34 5.72 -14.62 17.92
N ALA A 35 5.69 -14.60 16.59
CA ALA A 35 6.79 -14.16 15.74
C ALA A 35 6.95 -12.62 15.75
N ASN A 36 5.94 -11.87 16.19
CA ASN A 36 5.84 -10.41 16.15
C ASN A 36 6.10 -9.81 14.75
N ARG A 37 5.56 -10.48 13.73
CA ARG A 37 5.67 -10.11 12.31
C ARG A 37 4.57 -10.79 11.51
N ASP A 38 4.36 -10.34 10.28
CA ASP A 38 3.54 -11.09 9.36
C ASP A 38 4.26 -12.37 8.91
N VAL A 39 3.49 -13.46 8.86
CA VAL A 39 3.94 -14.77 8.38
C VAL A 39 3.12 -15.17 7.16
N GLY A 40 3.78 -15.73 6.15
CA GLY A 40 3.13 -16.05 4.89
C GLY A 40 3.80 -17.19 4.13
N GLN A 41 3.01 -17.94 3.37
CA GLN A 41 3.45 -19.04 2.54
C GLN A 41 2.77 -19.01 1.18
N LEU A 42 3.36 -19.71 0.22
CA LEU A 42 2.72 -19.98 -1.06
C LEU A 42 1.78 -21.18 -0.95
N TRP A 43 0.68 -21.06 -1.66
CA TRP A 43 -0.34 -22.09 -1.83
C TRP A 43 -0.54 -22.37 -3.32
N ARG A 44 -0.90 -23.61 -3.63
CA ARG A 44 -1.33 -24.02 -4.96
C ARG A 44 -2.73 -24.61 -4.89
N ILE A 45 -3.54 -24.35 -5.89
CA ILE A 45 -4.88 -24.89 -6.07
C ILE A 45 -5.08 -25.35 -7.52
N GLU A 46 -5.56 -26.58 -7.70
CA GLU A 46 -5.98 -27.06 -9.02
C GLU A 46 -7.37 -26.47 -9.35
N LEU A 47 -7.55 -26.05 -10.58
CA LEU A 47 -8.81 -25.46 -11.04
C LEU A 47 -9.59 -26.45 -11.91
N PRO A 48 -10.93 -26.43 -11.85
CA PRO A 48 -11.76 -25.49 -11.11
C PRO A 48 -12.06 -25.89 -9.64
N ASP A 49 -11.88 -27.13 -9.23
CA ASP A 49 -12.52 -27.67 -8.02
C ASP A 49 -11.51 -28.29 -7.02
N GLY A 50 -10.21 -27.99 -7.18
CA GLY A 50 -9.18 -28.48 -6.26
C GLY A 50 -9.25 -27.80 -4.88
N ALA A 51 -8.74 -28.47 -3.86
CA ALA A 51 -8.51 -27.88 -2.55
C ALA A 51 -7.14 -27.16 -2.51
N PRO A 52 -7.05 -25.99 -1.86
CA PRO A 52 -5.78 -25.29 -1.71
C PRO A 52 -4.80 -26.13 -0.87
N ARG A 53 -3.58 -26.35 -1.37
CA ARG A 53 -2.50 -27.01 -0.65
C ARG A 53 -1.31 -26.06 -0.48
N ARG A 54 -0.66 -26.13 0.68
CA ARG A 54 0.52 -25.32 0.94
C ARG A 54 1.68 -25.80 0.06
N LEU A 55 2.24 -24.89 -0.76
CA LEU A 55 3.35 -25.18 -1.66
C LEU A 55 4.70 -25.03 -0.96
N THR A 56 4.84 -24.01 -0.11
CA THR A 56 6.09 -23.71 0.60
C THR A 56 5.89 -23.66 2.12
N ARG A 57 7.00 -23.66 2.87
CA ARG A 57 7.01 -23.64 4.34
C ARG A 57 7.90 -22.53 4.91
N GLY A 58 8.24 -21.51 4.08
CA GLY A 58 8.95 -20.32 4.56
C GLY A 58 8.12 -19.48 5.52
N ILE A 59 8.75 -18.57 6.23
CA ILE A 59 8.07 -17.71 7.19
C ILE A 59 7.41 -16.50 6.52
N ALA A 60 7.98 -16.01 5.40
CA ALA A 60 7.51 -14.79 4.71
C ALA A 60 7.68 -14.94 3.18
N ASP A 61 7.04 -15.96 2.61
CA ASP A 61 7.02 -16.18 1.17
C ASP A 61 5.92 -15.33 0.52
N SER A 62 6.26 -14.63 -0.58
CA SER A 62 5.35 -13.69 -1.23
C SER A 62 5.63 -13.55 -2.73
N SER A 63 4.74 -12.86 -3.44
CA SER A 63 4.90 -12.45 -4.84
C SER A 63 5.22 -13.60 -5.80
N PRO A 64 4.43 -14.69 -5.83
CA PRO A 64 4.70 -15.80 -6.75
C PRO A 64 4.53 -15.36 -8.20
N GLN A 65 5.45 -15.82 -9.07
CA GLN A 65 5.35 -15.70 -10.52
C GLN A 65 5.71 -17.05 -11.16
N LEU A 66 4.87 -17.52 -12.05
CA LEU A 66 5.16 -18.72 -12.81
C LEU A 66 6.11 -18.41 -13.97
N ARG A 67 7.06 -19.33 -14.23
CA ARG A 67 7.85 -19.34 -15.46
C ARG A 67 6.88 -19.47 -16.66
N PRO A 68 7.21 -18.94 -17.86
CA PRO A 68 6.30 -18.96 -19.00
C PRO A 68 5.78 -20.35 -19.41
N ASP A 69 6.51 -21.42 -19.12
CA ASP A 69 6.06 -22.81 -19.33
C ASP A 69 5.14 -23.36 -18.23
N GLY A 70 5.08 -22.69 -17.07
CA GLY A 70 4.26 -23.09 -15.93
C GLY A 70 4.92 -24.05 -14.94
N ASP A 71 6.12 -24.55 -15.22
CA ASP A 71 6.73 -25.65 -14.45
C ASP A 71 7.47 -25.18 -13.19
N VAL A 72 7.86 -23.92 -13.12
CA VAL A 72 8.63 -23.33 -12.01
C VAL A 72 7.95 -22.07 -11.48
N VAL A 73 7.96 -21.92 -10.15
CA VAL A 73 7.49 -20.72 -9.44
C VAL A 73 8.70 -19.98 -8.90
N ALA A 74 8.89 -18.72 -9.31
CA ALA A 74 9.78 -17.78 -8.63
C ALA A 74 8.98 -16.99 -7.59
N PHE A 75 9.59 -16.66 -6.46
CA PHE A 75 8.94 -15.92 -5.37
C PHE A 75 9.97 -15.22 -4.47
N LEU A 76 9.50 -14.30 -3.65
CA LEU A 76 10.32 -13.64 -2.65
C LEU A 76 10.24 -14.40 -1.32
N ARG A 77 11.43 -14.68 -0.74
CA ARG A 77 11.61 -15.27 0.59
C ARG A 77 12.74 -14.53 1.32
N GLU A 78 12.63 -14.40 2.61
CA GLU A 78 13.73 -13.90 3.43
C GLU A 78 14.85 -14.95 3.57
N ASP A 79 16.08 -14.48 3.37
CA ASP A 79 17.29 -15.26 3.65
C ASP A 79 17.56 -15.35 5.17
N ALA A 80 18.64 -16.02 5.56
CA ALA A 80 19.05 -16.14 6.97
C ALA A 80 19.38 -14.79 7.65
N LYS A 81 19.56 -13.72 6.87
CA LYS A 81 19.82 -12.35 7.35
C LYS A 81 18.54 -11.48 7.37
N GLY A 82 17.37 -12.07 7.06
CA GLY A 82 16.10 -11.36 7.00
C GLY A 82 15.91 -10.48 5.75
N ARG A 83 16.70 -10.69 4.69
CA ARG A 83 16.62 -9.94 3.44
C ARG A 83 15.81 -10.71 2.42
N ARG A 84 14.88 -10.06 1.75
CA ARG A 84 14.09 -10.68 0.69
C ARG A 84 14.97 -11.01 -0.50
N GLN A 85 15.00 -12.28 -0.91
CA GLN A 85 15.73 -12.78 -2.07
C GLN A 85 14.76 -13.51 -2.99
N ILE A 86 15.15 -13.68 -4.27
CA ILE A 86 14.40 -14.54 -5.17
C ILE A 86 14.77 -16.00 -4.88
N PHE A 87 13.75 -16.81 -4.72
CA PHE A 87 13.82 -18.27 -4.67
C PHE A 87 12.97 -18.83 -5.80
N VAL A 88 13.36 -19.99 -6.29
CA VAL A 88 12.58 -20.77 -7.27
C VAL A 88 12.25 -22.15 -6.71
N VAL A 89 11.12 -22.70 -7.11
CA VAL A 89 10.69 -24.06 -6.75
C VAL A 89 9.88 -24.65 -7.89
N ALA A 90 9.96 -25.97 -8.11
CA ALA A 90 9.08 -26.63 -9.07
C ALA A 90 7.60 -26.37 -8.71
N ALA A 91 6.75 -26.11 -9.70
CA ALA A 91 5.33 -25.81 -9.46
C ALA A 91 4.58 -26.97 -8.78
N GLY A 92 5.09 -28.20 -8.93
CA GLY A 92 4.64 -29.39 -8.22
C GLY A 92 4.98 -29.44 -6.73
N GLY A 93 5.98 -28.66 -6.29
CA GLY A 93 6.57 -28.68 -4.95
C GLY A 93 8.01 -29.20 -4.99
N GLY A 94 8.71 -29.07 -3.87
CA GLY A 94 10.11 -29.44 -3.74
C GLY A 94 10.82 -28.51 -2.77
N GLU A 95 12.16 -28.57 -2.74
CA GLU A 95 12.98 -27.66 -1.95
C GLU A 95 13.25 -26.38 -2.77
N PRO A 96 12.96 -25.20 -2.23
CA PRO A 96 13.24 -23.95 -2.92
C PRO A 96 14.75 -23.66 -3.05
N VAL A 97 15.16 -23.22 -4.22
CA VAL A 97 16.55 -22.83 -4.52
C VAL A 97 16.68 -21.31 -4.47
N GLN A 98 17.61 -20.80 -3.65
CA GLN A 98 17.92 -19.37 -3.59
C GLN A 98 18.66 -18.95 -4.87
N THR A 99 18.16 -17.90 -5.53
CA THR A 99 18.68 -17.42 -6.82
C THR A 99 19.52 -16.15 -6.69
N THR A 100 19.24 -15.31 -5.68
CA THR A 100 19.91 -14.01 -5.50
C THR A 100 20.49 -13.84 -4.09
N ASP A 101 21.50 -12.95 -3.96
CA ASP A 101 22.07 -12.51 -2.66
C ASP A 101 22.29 -10.99 -2.70
N ALA A 102 21.22 -10.23 -2.96
CA ALA A 102 21.27 -8.77 -2.98
C ALA A 102 21.53 -8.22 -1.57
N PRO A 103 22.50 -7.32 -1.38
CA PRO A 103 22.92 -6.85 -0.04
C PRO A 103 21.81 -6.25 0.82
N LEU A 104 20.85 -5.57 0.22
CA LEU A 104 19.66 -4.99 0.87
C LEU A 104 18.36 -5.69 0.46
N GLY A 105 18.46 -6.86 -0.17
CA GLY A 105 17.32 -7.61 -0.66
C GLY A 105 16.83 -7.16 -2.04
N VAL A 106 15.90 -7.92 -2.58
CA VAL A 106 15.24 -7.71 -3.87
C VAL A 106 13.93 -6.94 -3.67
N GLY A 107 13.68 -5.94 -4.52
CA GLY A 107 12.41 -5.19 -4.54
C GLY A 107 11.34 -5.91 -5.36
N ALA A 108 11.49 -5.91 -6.67
CA ALA A 108 10.59 -6.57 -7.61
C ALA A 108 11.39 -7.41 -8.62
N PHE A 109 10.73 -8.37 -9.26
CA PHE A 109 11.37 -9.22 -10.26
C PHE A 109 10.39 -9.62 -11.38
N ALA A 110 10.92 -10.11 -12.49
CA ALA A 110 10.16 -10.66 -13.61
C ALA A 110 10.93 -11.79 -14.30
N TRP A 111 10.21 -12.77 -14.84
CA TRP A 111 10.77 -13.79 -15.73
C TRP A 111 11.04 -13.22 -17.12
N SER A 112 12.11 -13.67 -17.76
CA SER A 112 12.29 -13.46 -19.20
C SER A 112 11.23 -14.25 -19.98
N PRO A 113 10.87 -13.81 -21.21
CA PRO A 113 9.83 -14.48 -22.02
C PRO A 113 10.15 -15.93 -22.37
N ASP A 114 11.44 -16.29 -22.46
CA ASP A 114 11.94 -17.65 -22.70
C ASP A 114 12.07 -18.49 -21.42
N GLY A 115 11.96 -17.86 -20.24
CA GLY A 115 12.10 -18.52 -18.93
C GLY A 115 13.53 -18.81 -18.50
N ASP A 116 14.54 -18.38 -19.26
CA ASP A 116 15.96 -18.69 -19.01
C ASP A 116 16.62 -17.72 -18.01
N ALA A 117 15.97 -16.58 -17.71
CA ALA A 117 16.51 -15.56 -16.81
C ALA A 117 15.44 -14.91 -15.93
N LEU A 118 15.90 -14.29 -14.85
CA LEU A 118 15.13 -13.42 -13.97
C LEU A 118 15.77 -12.04 -13.98
N ALA A 119 14.98 -11.00 -14.23
CA ALA A 119 15.36 -9.61 -13.99
C ALA A 119 14.81 -9.15 -12.65
N PHE A 120 15.54 -8.30 -11.93
CA PHE A 120 15.07 -7.76 -10.67
C PHE A 120 15.62 -6.36 -10.37
N SER A 121 14.93 -5.65 -9.48
CA SER A 121 15.42 -4.40 -8.91
C SER A 121 15.96 -4.64 -7.50
N ALA A 122 17.12 -4.05 -7.19
CA ALA A 122 17.71 -4.10 -5.85
C ALA A 122 18.42 -2.79 -5.52
N ARG A 123 18.38 -2.39 -4.25
CA ARG A 123 19.11 -1.21 -3.78
C ARG A 123 20.58 -1.52 -3.62
N VAL A 124 21.41 -0.65 -4.18
CA VAL A 124 22.87 -0.75 -4.12
C VAL A 124 23.39 0.29 -3.13
N PRO A 125 23.83 -0.14 -1.94
CA PRO A 125 24.33 0.78 -0.92
C PRO A 125 25.72 1.33 -1.26
N GLU A 126 25.97 2.58 -0.88
CA GLU A 126 27.34 3.13 -0.87
C GLU A 126 28.24 2.29 0.03
N ARG A 127 29.51 2.16 -0.35
CA ARG A 127 30.51 1.47 0.47
C ARG A 127 30.70 2.19 1.80
N GLY A 128 30.74 1.42 2.90
CA GLY A 128 30.83 1.95 4.27
C GLY A 128 29.50 2.27 4.90
N ARG A 129 28.39 1.83 4.28
CA ARG A 129 27.03 1.97 4.81
C ARG A 129 26.30 0.63 4.81
N TYR A 130 25.30 0.52 5.67
CA TYR A 130 24.38 -0.64 5.70
C TYR A 130 25.09 -2.01 5.78
N GLY A 131 26.22 -2.08 6.50
CA GLY A 131 26.97 -3.33 6.67
C GLY A 131 27.81 -3.76 5.47
N THR A 132 28.10 -2.87 4.51
CA THR A 132 29.00 -3.17 3.37
C THR A 132 30.48 -3.29 3.77
N ILE A 133 30.82 -2.90 4.99
CA ILE A 133 32.12 -3.13 5.64
C ILE A 133 31.83 -3.81 6.97
N ASP A 134 32.36 -5.01 7.15
CA ASP A 134 32.19 -5.78 8.37
C ASP A 134 32.79 -5.05 9.60
N GLY A 135 32.03 -5.01 10.70
CA GLY A 135 32.43 -4.37 11.94
C GLY A 135 32.33 -2.83 11.96
N LEU A 136 31.93 -2.19 10.85
CA LEU A 136 31.64 -0.76 10.83
C LEU A 136 30.21 -0.53 11.34
N ASP A 137 30.07 0.07 12.51
CA ASP A 137 28.76 0.44 13.05
C ASP A 137 28.26 1.79 12.48
N ALA A 138 26.97 2.06 12.62
CA ALA A 138 26.33 3.26 12.07
C ALA A 138 26.92 4.58 12.63
N ALA A 139 27.45 4.59 13.86
CA ALA A 139 28.06 5.76 14.46
C ALA A 139 29.45 6.09 13.87
N ALA A 140 30.07 5.10 13.22
CA ALA A 140 31.36 5.25 12.54
C ALA A 140 31.23 5.50 11.04
N GLU A 141 30.02 5.47 10.48
CA GLU A 141 29.78 5.84 9.08
C GLU A 141 30.14 7.31 8.80
N ALA A 142 30.61 7.59 7.58
CA ALA A 142 30.85 8.95 7.17
C ALA A 142 29.53 9.78 7.15
N PRO A 143 29.59 11.11 7.43
CA PRO A 143 28.39 11.94 7.38
C PRO A 143 27.77 11.95 5.97
N ARG A 144 26.42 11.99 5.90
CA ARG A 144 25.71 12.11 4.63
C ARG A 144 25.67 13.56 4.16
N ARG A 145 26.09 13.81 2.93
CA ARG A 145 25.94 15.11 2.29
C ARG A 145 24.66 15.09 1.45
N ILE A 146 23.63 15.79 1.94
CA ILE A 146 22.33 15.89 1.28
C ILE A 146 22.32 17.16 0.45
N THR A 147 21.99 17.04 -0.83
CA THR A 147 21.93 18.16 -1.80
C THR A 147 20.58 18.28 -2.51
N GLY A 148 19.72 17.25 -2.42
CA GLY A 148 18.38 17.24 -2.99
C GLY A 148 17.30 17.41 -1.92
N ILE A 149 16.12 17.87 -2.32
CA ILE A 149 14.96 18.04 -1.42
C ILE A 149 14.43 16.68 -0.95
N ARG A 150 14.33 15.69 -1.85
CA ARG A 150 13.85 14.34 -1.55
C ARG A 150 15.03 13.46 -1.16
N TRP A 151 15.30 13.35 0.13
CA TRP A 151 16.48 12.64 0.65
C TRP A 151 16.14 11.41 1.50
N HIS A 152 14.88 11.28 1.92
CA HIS A 152 14.39 10.16 2.72
C HIS A 152 13.00 9.75 2.25
N ALA A 153 12.55 8.56 2.66
CA ALA A 153 11.22 8.04 2.38
C ALA A 153 10.71 7.22 3.58
N ASN A 154 9.41 7.29 3.84
CA ASN A 154 8.76 6.50 4.89
C ASN A 154 9.00 5.00 4.66
N GLY A 155 9.28 4.27 5.74
CA GLY A 155 9.61 2.84 5.70
C GLY A 155 11.00 2.50 5.15
N LEU A 156 11.71 3.47 4.57
CA LEU A 156 13.05 3.28 4.00
C LEU A 156 14.14 4.05 4.73
N GLY A 157 13.88 5.27 5.19
CA GLY A 157 14.91 6.19 5.65
C GLY A 157 15.65 6.86 4.50
N TYR A 158 16.98 7.02 4.59
CA TYR A 158 17.77 7.67 3.53
C TYR A 158 17.68 6.91 2.20
N ILE A 159 17.52 7.62 1.08
CA ILE A 159 17.37 7.03 -0.25
C ILE A 159 18.53 7.33 -1.20
N GLY A 160 19.20 8.48 -1.04
CA GLY A 160 20.25 8.93 -1.96
C GLY A 160 21.52 8.08 -1.94
N ASP A 161 21.83 7.40 -0.84
CA ASP A 161 23.01 6.56 -0.64
C ASP A 161 22.77 5.06 -0.93
N ARG A 162 21.60 4.74 -1.50
CA ARG A 162 21.21 3.37 -1.93
C ARG A 162 20.17 3.39 -3.04
N PRO A 163 20.49 3.95 -4.21
CA PRO A 163 19.59 3.91 -5.36
C PRO A 163 19.24 2.48 -5.75
N ALA A 164 18.05 2.28 -6.30
CA ALA A 164 17.64 0.98 -6.82
C ALA A 164 18.12 0.82 -8.27
N HIS A 165 18.75 -0.32 -8.56
CA HIS A 165 19.26 -0.65 -9.88
C HIS A 165 18.66 -1.94 -10.42
N LEU A 166 18.72 -2.12 -11.75
CA LEU A 166 18.25 -3.31 -12.43
C LEU A 166 19.40 -4.32 -12.57
N PHE A 167 19.04 -5.56 -12.35
CA PHE A 167 19.92 -6.73 -12.46
C PHE A 167 19.27 -7.81 -13.30
N VAL A 168 20.09 -8.68 -13.87
CA VAL A 168 19.67 -9.93 -14.49
C VAL A 168 20.49 -11.09 -13.93
N VAL A 169 19.84 -12.24 -13.76
CA VAL A 169 20.47 -13.48 -13.31
C VAL A 169 19.92 -14.65 -14.10
N PRO A 170 20.73 -15.63 -14.53
CA PRO A 170 20.22 -16.86 -15.12
C PRO A 170 19.28 -17.59 -14.18
N ALA A 171 18.21 -18.16 -14.70
CA ALA A 171 17.29 -18.99 -13.93
C ALA A 171 18.00 -20.31 -13.54
N PRO A 172 17.95 -20.73 -12.26
CA PRO A 172 18.51 -22.01 -11.88
C PRO A 172 17.63 -23.16 -12.38
N ASP A 173 18.28 -24.27 -12.74
CA ASP A 173 17.60 -25.53 -12.95
C ASP A 173 17.22 -26.14 -11.59
N VAL A 174 15.92 -26.29 -11.33
CA VAL A 174 15.39 -26.82 -10.06
C VAL A 174 15.60 -28.33 -9.91
N ASP A 175 15.92 -29.04 -11.00
CA ASP A 175 16.18 -30.47 -11.02
C ASP A 175 17.68 -30.78 -11.00
N ALA A 176 18.54 -29.76 -11.07
CA ALA A 176 19.98 -29.95 -11.00
C ALA A 176 20.44 -30.44 -9.62
N GLU A 177 21.61 -31.05 -9.58
CA GLU A 177 22.23 -31.42 -8.30
C GLU A 177 22.43 -30.19 -7.42
N PRO A 178 22.04 -30.25 -6.12
CA PRO A 178 22.20 -29.13 -5.21
C PRO A 178 23.61 -28.61 -5.08
N LEU A 179 23.77 -27.31 -4.99
CA LEU A 179 25.05 -26.68 -4.72
C LEU A 179 25.41 -26.83 -3.24
N TYR A 180 26.56 -27.41 -2.96
CA TYR A 180 27.07 -27.54 -1.62
C TYR A 180 28.18 -26.51 -1.37
N ALA A 181 28.19 -25.88 -0.21
CA ALA A 181 29.36 -25.13 0.24
C ALA A 181 30.53 -26.09 0.36
N ALA A 182 31.60 -25.86 -0.40
CA ALA A 182 32.79 -26.68 -0.26
C ALA A 182 33.40 -26.51 1.14
N ALA A 183 33.91 -27.60 1.70
CA ALA A 183 34.60 -27.53 2.97
C ALA A 183 35.78 -26.54 2.88
N PRO A 184 36.01 -25.71 3.91
CA PRO A 184 37.17 -24.83 3.96
C PRO A 184 38.46 -25.66 3.79
N ARG A 185 39.38 -25.19 2.95
CA ARG A 185 40.69 -25.81 2.77
C ARG A 185 41.77 -24.73 2.80
N VAL A 186 42.86 -25.05 3.46
CA VAL A 186 44.06 -24.22 3.42
C VAL A 186 44.77 -24.50 2.09
N ARG A 187 45.08 -23.47 1.33
CA ARG A 187 45.92 -23.58 0.12
C ARG A 187 47.39 -23.69 0.50
N PRO A 188 48.22 -24.24 -0.38
CA PRO A 188 49.67 -24.34 -0.12
C PRO A 188 50.38 -23.00 0.17
N ASP A 189 49.82 -21.90 -0.32
CA ASP A 189 50.27 -20.53 -0.12
C ASP A 189 49.73 -19.87 1.16
N GLY A 190 48.91 -20.60 1.97
CA GLY A 190 48.29 -20.08 3.20
C GLY A 190 47.04 -19.24 2.99
N ASP A 191 46.59 -19.02 1.76
CA ASP A 191 45.37 -18.31 1.46
C ASP A 191 44.15 -19.24 1.52
N GLU A 192 43.08 -18.84 2.25
CA GLU A 192 41.84 -19.64 2.34
C GLU A 192 41.02 -19.66 1.04
N GLY A 193 41.34 -18.83 0.09
CA GLY A 193 40.59 -18.71 -1.19
C GLY A 193 39.10 -18.38 -1.01
N PRO A 194 38.43 -17.99 -2.08
CA PRO A 194 37.02 -17.63 -2.00
C PRO A 194 36.16 -18.84 -1.60
N HIS A 195 35.28 -18.62 -0.61
CA HIS A 195 34.28 -19.63 -0.25
C HIS A 195 33.28 -19.77 -1.41
N PRO A 196 32.99 -21.01 -1.86
CA PRO A 196 31.97 -21.23 -2.87
C PRO A 196 30.62 -20.70 -2.39
N ARG A 197 29.94 -19.97 -3.25
CA ARG A 197 28.57 -19.52 -2.97
C ARG A 197 27.60 -20.69 -3.07
N ALA A 198 26.57 -20.67 -2.21
CA ALA A 198 25.47 -21.63 -2.29
C ALA A 198 24.36 -21.22 -3.27
N ILE A 199 24.60 -20.21 -4.11
CA ILE A 199 23.68 -19.73 -5.16
C ILE A 199 24.22 -20.03 -6.54
N PRO A 200 23.34 -20.37 -7.52
CA PRO A 200 23.75 -20.90 -8.83
C PRO A 200 24.58 -19.95 -9.69
N ALA A 201 24.30 -18.64 -9.63
CA ALA A 201 24.98 -17.67 -10.49
C ALA A 201 25.08 -16.30 -9.84
N ASP A 202 26.04 -15.49 -10.28
CA ASP A 202 26.14 -14.08 -9.94
C ASP A 202 25.19 -13.26 -10.83
N ALA A 203 24.44 -12.33 -10.20
CA ALA A 203 23.61 -11.40 -10.93
C ALA A 203 24.46 -10.30 -11.58
N VAL A 204 24.11 -9.92 -12.80
CA VAL A 204 24.75 -8.84 -13.54
C VAL A 204 23.96 -7.56 -13.33
N GLN A 205 24.62 -6.51 -12.83
CA GLN A 205 24.04 -5.17 -12.69
C GLN A 205 24.02 -4.46 -14.06
N LEU A 206 22.82 -4.01 -14.50
CA LEU A 206 22.62 -3.38 -15.82
C LEU A 206 22.62 -1.86 -15.76
N THR A 207 22.22 -1.29 -14.62
CA THR A 207 22.11 0.17 -14.46
C THR A 207 22.99 0.68 -13.34
N HIS A 208 23.45 1.92 -13.43
CA HIS A 208 24.37 2.54 -12.50
C HIS A 208 24.02 4.02 -12.27
N GLY A 209 24.68 4.67 -11.30
CA GLY A 209 24.53 6.10 -11.03
C GLY A 209 23.53 6.39 -9.91
N SER A 210 22.97 7.60 -9.89
CA SER A 210 22.12 8.10 -8.79
C SER A 210 20.62 7.94 -9.02
N SER A 211 20.19 7.55 -10.21
CA SER A 211 18.76 7.31 -10.49
C SER A 211 18.29 5.99 -9.88
N SER A 212 17.05 5.98 -9.42
CA SER A 212 16.39 4.75 -8.96
C SER A 212 15.43 4.22 -10.02
N TYR A 213 15.51 2.91 -10.25
CA TYR A 213 14.70 2.19 -11.23
C TYR A 213 13.64 1.37 -10.49
N GLY A 214 12.40 1.42 -10.99
CA GLY A 214 11.28 0.65 -10.48
C GLY A 214 11.34 -0.83 -10.85
N ALA A 215 10.18 -1.50 -10.82
CA ALA A 215 10.04 -2.89 -11.19
C ALA A 215 10.44 -3.12 -12.66
N PRO A 216 11.27 -4.13 -12.97
CA PRO A 216 11.60 -4.48 -14.35
C PRO A 216 10.45 -5.22 -15.03
N VAL A 217 10.26 -4.95 -16.33
CA VAL A 217 9.34 -5.68 -17.21
C VAL A 217 10.08 -5.99 -18.51
N PHE A 218 10.17 -7.24 -18.90
CA PHE A 218 10.78 -7.60 -20.17
C PHE A 218 9.95 -7.14 -21.38
N THR A 219 10.61 -6.67 -22.43
CA THR A 219 9.99 -6.58 -23.76
C THR A 219 9.65 -7.96 -24.29
N ALA A 220 8.68 -8.07 -25.20
CA ALA A 220 8.23 -9.37 -25.74
C ALA A 220 9.35 -10.17 -26.42
N ASP A 221 10.37 -9.50 -26.97
CA ASP A 221 11.55 -10.12 -27.58
C ASP A 221 12.65 -10.51 -26.57
N GLY A 222 12.45 -10.23 -25.29
CA GLY A 222 13.40 -10.52 -24.19
C GLY A 222 14.69 -9.69 -24.20
N ARG A 223 14.85 -8.73 -25.12
CA ARG A 223 16.12 -8.02 -25.32
C ARG A 223 16.28 -6.80 -24.42
N HIS A 224 15.19 -6.25 -23.90
CA HIS A 224 15.23 -5.07 -23.04
C HIS A 224 14.36 -5.25 -21.80
N LEU A 225 14.72 -4.52 -20.76
CA LEU A 225 13.90 -4.31 -19.56
C LEU A 225 13.29 -2.91 -19.62
N LEU A 226 11.97 -2.82 -19.54
CA LEU A 226 11.30 -1.55 -19.27
C LEU A 226 11.29 -1.28 -17.76
N ALA A 227 11.53 -0.05 -17.37
CA ALA A 227 11.41 0.39 -15.99
C ALA A 227 10.97 1.85 -15.92
N VAL A 228 10.20 2.17 -14.88
CA VAL A 228 9.89 3.53 -14.50
C VAL A 228 11.09 4.11 -13.76
N VAL A 229 11.52 5.31 -14.14
CA VAL A 229 12.58 6.05 -13.45
C VAL A 229 11.97 7.34 -12.94
N GLU A 230 12.00 7.53 -11.64
CA GLU A 230 11.58 8.80 -11.05
C GLU A 230 12.59 9.89 -11.37
N ALA A 231 12.10 11.05 -11.78
CA ALA A 231 12.92 12.23 -11.94
C ALA A 231 13.27 12.80 -10.57
N ILE A 232 14.32 12.26 -9.93
CA ILE A 232 14.85 12.80 -8.67
C ILE A 232 15.85 13.90 -9.02
N GLU A 233 15.37 14.99 -9.54
CA GLU A 233 16.21 16.16 -9.76
C GLU A 233 16.26 17.01 -8.48
N HIS A 234 17.37 17.67 -8.27
CA HIS A 234 17.72 18.47 -7.09
C HIS A 234 16.77 19.64 -6.79
N ALA A 235 16.13 20.20 -7.80
CA ALA A 235 15.09 21.21 -7.65
C ALA A 235 13.70 20.59 -7.59
N SER A 236 13.61 19.27 -7.54
CA SER A 236 12.44 18.59 -8.00
C SER A 236 11.39 18.44 -6.93
N ARG A 237 10.51 19.25 -7.16
CA ARG A 237 9.14 19.11 -6.74
C ARG A 237 8.33 18.43 -7.87
N ASP A 238 9.02 18.01 -8.95
CA ASP A 238 8.46 17.42 -10.17
C ASP A 238 8.13 15.94 -9.95
N LEU A 239 6.93 15.54 -10.29
CA LEU A 239 6.43 14.18 -10.17
C LEU A 239 6.42 13.42 -11.51
N ARG A 240 6.81 14.06 -12.62
CA ARG A 240 6.90 13.42 -13.93
C ARG A 240 7.90 12.28 -13.91
N SER A 241 7.52 11.16 -14.50
CA SER A 241 8.36 9.98 -14.60
C SER A 241 8.97 9.85 -15.99
N ARG A 242 10.03 9.04 -16.10
CA ARG A 242 10.52 8.50 -17.36
C ARG A 242 10.25 7.01 -17.41
N VAL A 243 9.97 6.48 -18.60
CA VAL A 243 10.06 5.04 -18.86
C VAL A 243 11.26 4.81 -19.76
N VAL A 244 12.15 3.94 -19.33
CA VAL A 244 13.36 3.59 -20.08
C VAL A 244 13.34 2.13 -20.52
N ALA A 245 14.03 1.83 -21.62
CA ALA A 245 14.34 0.49 -22.04
C ALA A 245 15.85 0.26 -21.85
N VAL A 246 16.22 -0.67 -20.98
CA VAL A 246 17.60 -1.03 -20.64
C VAL A 246 17.92 -2.33 -21.36
N ALA A 247 19.01 -2.36 -22.15
CA ALA A 247 19.43 -3.55 -22.86
C ALA A 247 19.93 -4.64 -21.88
N VAL A 248 19.43 -5.86 -22.03
CA VAL A 248 19.78 -7.01 -21.15
C VAL A 248 21.25 -7.42 -21.30
N ASP A 249 21.87 -7.17 -22.46
CA ASP A 249 23.29 -7.41 -22.73
C ASP A 249 24.23 -6.31 -22.19
N GLY A 250 23.68 -5.29 -21.51
CA GLY A 250 24.45 -4.18 -20.95
C GLY A 250 24.85 -3.09 -21.98
N ALA A 251 24.28 -3.10 -23.21
CA ALA A 251 24.60 -2.10 -24.23
C ALA A 251 24.11 -0.68 -23.91
N GLY A 252 23.39 -0.49 -22.79
CA GLY A 252 22.93 0.83 -22.31
C GLY A 252 21.42 0.95 -22.22
N GLU A 253 20.95 2.18 -22.04
CA GLU A 253 19.51 2.50 -21.93
C GLU A 253 19.06 3.53 -22.99
N ARG A 254 17.77 3.48 -23.32
CA ARG A 254 17.10 4.51 -24.12
C ARG A 254 15.78 4.92 -23.49
N THR A 255 15.42 6.19 -23.59
CA THR A 255 14.12 6.69 -23.14
C THR A 255 13.02 6.22 -24.10
N VAL A 256 11.95 5.65 -23.52
CA VAL A 256 10.72 5.22 -24.20
C VAL A 256 9.62 6.25 -24.01
N LEU A 257 9.48 6.80 -22.78
CA LEU A 257 8.61 7.93 -22.46
C LEU A 257 9.42 8.94 -21.67
N GLY A 258 9.51 10.17 -22.18
CA GLY A 258 10.20 11.27 -21.52
C GLY A 258 9.29 12.07 -20.58
N PRO A 259 9.86 12.96 -19.74
CA PRO A 259 9.10 13.83 -18.83
C PRO A 259 8.19 14.82 -19.58
N ASP A 260 8.48 15.11 -20.85
CA ASP A 260 7.65 16.00 -21.69
C ASP A 260 6.24 15.43 -21.93
N ALA A 261 6.02 14.15 -21.68
CA ALA A 261 4.69 13.54 -21.68
C ALA A 261 3.78 14.04 -20.54
N GLY A 262 4.31 14.71 -19.53
CA GLY A 262 3.54 15.27 -18.41
C GLY A 262 2.98 14.22 -17.44
N LEU A 263 3.45 12.98 -17.48
CA LEU A 263 2.86 11.85 -16.74
C LEU A 263 3.70 11.42 -15.53
N ALA A 264 3.02 11.12 -14.43
CA ALA A 264 3.55 10.30 -13.37
C ALA A 264 3.07 8.85 -13.59
N VAL A 265 4.02 7.94 -13.84
CA VAL A 265 3.77 6.55 -14.18
C VAL A 265 3.92 5.68 -12.93
N SER A 266 2.91 4.89 -12.60
CA SER A 266 2.94 3.94 -11.48
C SER A 266 3.20 2.50 -11.88
N ASP A 267 2.79 2.11 -13.10
CA ASP A 267 3.00 0.75 -13.63
C ASP A 267 3.22 0.79 -15.14
N VAL A 268 4.02 -0.15 -15.65
CA VAL A 268 4.24 -0.38 -17.08
C VAL A 268 4.08 -1.86 -17.38
N ALA A 269 3.38 -2.19 -18.45
CA ALA A 269 3.20 -3.58 -18.89
C ALA A 269 3.35 -3.72 -20.39
N VAL A 270 3.81 -4.91 -20.78
CA VAL A 270 4.01 -5.32 -22.18
C VAL A 270 2.99 -6.41 -22.50
N ALA A 271 2.13 -6.14 -23.47
CA ALA A 271 1.19 -7.15 -23.96
C ALA A 271 1.92 -8.27 -24.76
N PRO A 272 1.31 -9.45 -24.93
CA PRO A 272 1.93 -10.56 -25.69
C PRO A 272 2.36 -10.20 -27.11
N ASP A 273 1.70 -9.24 -27.75
CA ASP A 273 2.05 -8.73 -29.09
C ASP A 273 3.11 -7.59 -29.07
N GLY A 274 3.61 -7.22 -27.89
CA GLY A 274 4.59 -6.17 -27.68
C GLY A 274 4.03 -4.77 -27.49
N ALA A 275 2.70 -4.57 -27.48
CA ALA A 275 2.10 -3.27 -27.20
C ALA A 275 2.33 -2.85 -25.74
N LEU A 276 2.56 -1.55 -25.51
CA LEU A 276 2.91 -1.00 -24.20
C LEU A 276 1.71 -0.31 -23.57
N PHE A 277 1.50 -0.58 -22.29
CA PHE A 277 0.46 0.03 -21.49
C PHE A 277 1.04 0.59 -20.19
N LEU A 278 0.43 1.68 -19.70
CA LEU A 278 0.84 2.35 -18.47
C LEU A 278 -0.38 2.58 -17.57
N LEU A 279 -0.20 2.44 -16.26
CA LEU A 279 -1.02 3.15 -15.29
C LEU A 279 -0.32 4.45 -14.96
N ALA A 280 -0.96 5.57 -15.24
CA ALA A 280 -0.36 6.89 -15.06
C ALA A 280 -1.43 7.96 -14.85
N TYR A 281 -1.00 9.11 -14.34
CA TYR A 281 -1.83 10.31 -14.26
C TYR A 281 -1.06 11.54 -14.75
N ASP A 282 -1.82 12.51 -15.27
CA ASP A 282 -1.31 13.79 -15.72
C ASP A 282 -1.01 14.69 -14.51
N VAL A 283 0.21 15.18 -14.40
CA VAL A 283 0.67 16.06 -13.31
C VAL A 283 0.66 17.54 -13.67
N GLY A 284 0.00 17.90 -14.77
CA GLY A 284 -0.18 19.26 -15.24
C GLY A 284 1.11 19.92 -15.71
N GLU A 285 0.99 21.17 -16.16
CA GLU A 285 2.12 21.95 -16.69
C GLU A 285 3.24 22.17 -15.67
N VAL A 286 2.88 22.28 -14.37
CA VAL A 286 3.84 22.49 -13.29
C VAL A 286 4.49 21.19 -12.78
N GLY A 287 4.07 20.02 -13.28
CA GLY A 287 4.64 18.73 -12.93
C GLY A 287 4.32 18.25 -11.49
N ARG A 288 3.30 18.81 -10.82
CA ARG A 288 2.98 18.52 -9.41
C ARG A 288 1.50 18.33 -9.13
N ASP A 289 0.61 18.48 -10.10
CA ASP A 289 -0.83 18.34 -9.89
C ASP A 289 -1.20 16.86 -9.62
N PHE A 290 -1.15 16.49 -8.34
CA PHE A 290 -1.46 15.14 -7.89
C PHE A 290 -2.69 15.07 -6.97
N VAL A 291 -3.37 16.19 -6.75
CA VAL A 291 -4.60 16.20 -5.95
C VAL A 291 -5.71 15.50 -6.71
N ALA A 292 -6.18 14.37 -6.20
CA ALA A 292 -7.07 13.46 -6.89
C ALA A 292 -6.55 13.19 -8.31
N PRO A 293 -5.39 12.51 -8.46
CA PRO A 293 -4.66 12.47 -9.72
C PRO A 293 -5.45 11.83 -10.86
N GLY A 294 -6.41 10.95 -10.53
CA GLY A 294 -7.20 10.27 -11.55
C GLY A 294 -6.33 9.36 -12.40
N THR A 295 -5.76 8.33 -11.77
CA THR A 295 -4.95 7.32 -12.47
C THR A 295 -5.78 6.65 -13.56
N ALA A 296 -5.27 6.68 -14.80
CA ALA A 296 -5.89 6.12 -15.99
C ALA A 296 -5.00 5.05 -16.62
N LEU A 297 -5.59 4.23 -17.47
CA LEU A 297 -4.88 3.33 -18.37
C LEU A 297 -4.49 4.10 -19.64
N TRP A 298 -3.21 4.01 -20.00
CA TRP A 298 -2.64 4.64 -21.20
C TRP A 298 -2.05 3.58 -22.13
N HIS A 299 -2.20 3.78 -23.42
CA HIS A 299 -1.48 3.05 -24.47
C HIS A 299 -0.32 3.90 -24.96
N LEU A 300 0.86 3.30 -25.04
CA LEU A 300 2.09 3.98 -25.47
C LEU A 300 2.56 3.36 -26.79
N ASP A 301 2.66 4.22 -27.82
CA ASP A 301 3.18 3.85 -29.14
C ASP A 301 4.15 4.92 -29.66
N ALA A 302 4.56 4.83 -30.93
CA ALA A 302 5.48 5.76 -31.56
C ALA A 302 4.92 7.21 -31.66
N ALA A 303 3.61 7.40 -31.58
CA ALA A 303 2.97 8.72 -31.56
C ALA A 303 2.92 9.33 -30.15
N GLY A 304 3.23 8.56 -29.10
CA GLY A 304 3.22 8.96 -27.69
C GLY A 304 2.20 8.22 -26.86
N ALA A 305 1.96 8.70 -25.65
CA ALA A 305 1.02 8.13 -24.71
C ALA A 305 -0.41 8.67 -24.96
N ARG A 306 -1.39 7.77 -25.07
CA ARG A 306 -2.81 8.10 -25.26
C ARG A 306 -3.65 7.43 -24.16
N ALA A 307 -4.43 8.22 -23.41
CA ALA A 307 -5.36 7.70 -22.42
C ALA A 307 -6.44 6.81 -23.07
N LEU A 308 -6.70 5.67 -22.43
CA LEU A 308 -7.77 4.73 -22.81
C LEU A 308 -8.97 4.83 -21.88
N THR A 309 -8.79 5.31 -20.65
CA THR A 309 -9.88 5.47 -19.68
C THR A 309 -9.99 6.94 -19.24
N ASP A 310 -11.20 7.35 -18.88
CA ASP A 310 -11.48 8.66 -18.32
C ASP A 310 -11.44 8.58 -16.80
N PRO A 311 -10.54 9.34 -16.13
CA PRO A 311 -10.38 9.31 -14.67
C PRO A 311 -11.58 9.85 -13.89
N GLU A 312 -12.58 10.50 -14.52
CA GLU A 312 -13.85 10.84 -13.88
C GLU A 312 -14.75 9.63 -13.67
N THR A 313 -14.65 8.64 -14.53
CA THR A 313 -15.53 7.46 -14.51
C THR A 313 -14.83 6.19 -14.08
N VAL A 314 -13.50 6.13 -14.18
CA VAL A 314 -12.68 4.95 -13.88
C VAL A 314 -11.45 5.40 -13.08
N ASP A 315 -11.38 5.01 -11.80
CA ASP A 315 -10.26 5.33 -10.91
C ASP A 315 -9.37 4.09 -10.70
N LEU A 316 -8.25 4.06 -11.39
CA LEU A 316 -7.29 2.94 -11.37
C LEU A 316 -6.15 3.11 -10.35
N GLY A 317 -6.28 4.09 -9.44
CA GLY A 317 -5.24 4.43 -8.45
C GLY A 317 -5.29 3.61 -7.17
N GLU A 318 -5.90 2.42 -7.15
CA GLU A 318 -5.87 1.56 -5.97
C GLU A 318 -4.45 1.09 -5.67
N VAL A 319 -4.12 1.01 -4.37
CA VAL A 319 -2.81 0.52 -3.92
C VAL A 319 -2.64 -0.94 -4.34
N GLY A 320 -1.55 -1.26 -5.04
CA GLY A 320 -1.29 -2.59 -5.57
C GLY A 320 -1.98 -2.89 -6.91
N SER A 321 -2.68 -1.90 -7.50
CA SER A 321 -3.19 -2.00 -8.88
C SER A 321 -2.08 -2.35 -9.86
N HIS A 322 -2.40 -3.21 -10.82
CA HIS A 322 -1.49 -3.61 -11.87
C HIS A 322 -2.24 -3.89 -13.17
N ILE A 323 -1.50 -3.90 -14.25
CA ILE A 323 -2.00 -4.24 -15.57
C ILE A 323 -1.89 -5.75 -15.77
N GLY A 324 -3.02 -6.40 -16.10
CA GLY A 324 -3.07 -7.77 -16.58
C GLY A 324 -3.62 -7.84 -18.01
N PHE A 325 -3.55 -9.00 -18.64
CA PHE A 325 -4.07 -9.20 -19.99
C PHE A 325 -4.99 -10.42 -20.04
N ASP A 326 -6.07 -10.30 -20.84
CA ASP A 326 -6.97 -11.39 -21.19
C ASP A 326 -7.20 -11.35 -22.72
N GLY A 327 -6.39 -12.12 -23.45
CA GLY A 327 -6.24 -11.97 -24.88
C GLY A 327 -5.68 -10.59 -25.25
N ASP A 328 -6.38 -9.88 -26.12
CA ASP A 328 -6.00 -8.53 -26.58
C ASP A 328 -6.44 -7.40 -25.62
N ASP A 329 -7.29 -7.71 -24.67
CA ASP A 329 -7.84 -6.73 -23.74
C ASP A 329 -7.00 -6.62 -22.46
N VAL A 330 -7.08 -5.46 -21.83
CA VAL A 330 -6.38 -5.14 -20.57
C VAL A 330 -7.31 -5.32 -19.39
N LEU A 331 -6.82 -5.97 -18.32
CA LEU A 331 -7.50 -6.08 -17.04
C LEU A 331 -6.88 -5.12 -16.04
N VAL A 332 -7.72 -4.34 -15.35
CA VAL A 332 -7.31 -3.34 -14.35
C VAL A 332 -8.30 -3.28 -13.18
N GLN A 333 -7.84 -2.80 -12.04
CA GLN A 333 -8.63 -2.65 -10.81
C GLN A 333 -9.19 -1.23 -10.74
N ASN A 334 -10.52 -1.09 -10.64
CA ASN A 334 -11.22 0.18 -10.57
C ASN A 334 -11.84 0.39 -9.18
N ARG A 335 -11.40 1.45 -8.48
CA ARG A 335 -12.05 1.91 -7.25
C ARG A 335 -13.39 2.56 -7.57
N THR A 336 -14.43 2.16 -6.85
CA THR A 336 -15.76 2.76 -7.01
C THR A 336 -16.60 2.62 -5.75
N ARG A 337 -16.91 3.73 -5.10
CA ARG A 337 -17.83 3.80 -3.95
C ARG A 337 -17.57 2.75 -2.87
N GLY A 338 -16.31 2.67 -2.39
CA GLY A 338 -15.89 1.73 -1.35
C GLY A 338 -15.76 0.28 -1.80
N ARG A 339 -15.64 0.05 -3.09
CA ARG A 339 -15.40 -1.26 -3.71
C ARG A 339 -14.22 -1.15 -4.68
N VAL A 340 -13.64 -2.28 -5.04
CA VAL A 340 -12.64 -2.37 -6.11
C VAL A 340 -13.10 -3.46 -7.08
N HIS A 341 -13.51 -3.07 -8.26
CA HIS A 341 -13.97 -3.98 -9.30
C HIS A 341 -12.85 -4.32 -10.28
N LEU A 342 -12.89 -5.52 -10.86
CA LEU A 342 -12.07 -5.87 -12.01
C LEU A 342 -12.75 -5.40 -13.29
N VAL A 343 -12.04 -4.60 -14.07
CA VAL A 343 -12.55 -4.02 -15.32
C VAL A 343 -11.67 -4.48 -16.48
N ARG A 344 -12.32 -4.86 -17.59
CA ARG A 344 -11.70 -5.10 -18.88
C ARG A 344 -11.76 -3.82 -19.71
N VAL A 345 -10.62 -3.41 -20.26
CA VAL A 345 -10.51 -2.27 -21.16
C VAL A 345 -9.97 -2.74 -22.51
N SER A 346 -10.75 -2.54 -23.56
CA SER A 346 -10.31 -2.85 -24.92
C SER A 346 -9.26 -1.84 -25.40
N ARG A 347 -8.46 -2.20 -26.41
CA ARG A 347 -7.50 -1.29 -27.06
C ARG A 347 -8.10 -0.01 -27.63
N LYS A 348 -9.44 0.03 -27.81
CA LYS A 348 -10.19 1.21 -28.24
C LYS A 348 -10.72 2.05 -27.07
N GLY A 349 -10.42 1.67 -25.82
CA GLY A 349 -10.87 2.37 -24.63
C GLY A 349 -12.29 2.01 -24.14
N LYS A 350 -12.93 1.00 -24.73
CA LYS A 350 -14.22 0.52 -24.20
C LYS A 350 -13.98 -0.29 -22.93
N SER A 351 -14.56 0.14 -21.82
CA SER A 351 -14.50 -0.56 -20.53
C SER A 351 -15.76 -1.38 -20.25
N SER A 352 -15.59 -2.49 -19.52
CA SER A 352 -16.68 -3.32 -19.00
C SER A 352 -16.25 -4.00 -17.69
N VAL A 353 -17.19 -4.14 -16.74
CA VAL A 353 -16.94 -4.83 -15.47
C VAL A 353 -16.86 -6.33 -15.72
N VAL A 354 -15.76 -6.95 -15.27
CA VAL A 354 -15.50 -8.40 -15.32
C VAL A 354 -15.86 -9.07 -14.00
N LEU A 355 -15.55 -8.39 -12.88
CA LEU A 355 -15.96 -8.79 -11.54
C LEU A 355 -16.42 -7.55 -10.78
N GLY A 356 -17.66 -7.54 -10.37
CA GLY A 356 -18.29 -6.45 -9.62
C GLY A 356 -19.06 -6.95 -8.41
N GLY A 357 -19.89 -6.06 -7.84
CA GLY A 357 -20.67 -6.33 -6.62
C GLY A 357 -19.88 -5.96 -5.36
N ASP A 358 -20.23 -6.60 -4.23
CA ASP A 358 -19.64 -6.27 -2.93
C ASP A 358 -18.31 -6.99 -2.71
N VAL A 359 -17.30 -6.55 -3.49
CA VAL A 359 -15.92 -7.07 -3.45
C VAL A 359 -14.90 -5.94 -3.54
N GLU A 360 -13.74 -6.17 -2.94
CA GLU A 360 -12.50 -5.48 -3.24
C GLU A 360 -11.54 -6.45 -3.91
N VAL A 361 -11.26 -6.24 -5.21
CA VAL A 361 -10.24 -7.01 -5.94
C VAL A 361 -8.86 -6.53 -5.51
N LEU A 362 -8.09 -7.40 -4.88
CA LEU A 362 -6.76 -7.14 -4.31
C LEU A 362 -5.63 -7.49 -5.29
N GLY A 363 -5.93 -8.26 -6.32
CA GLY A 363 -5.02 -8.68 -7.37
C GLY A 363 -5.69 -9.70 -8.27
N HIS A 364 -5.17 -9.88 -9.48
CA HIS A 364 -5.79 -10.78 -10.47
C HIS A 364 -4.74 -11.41 -11.40
N ALA A 365 -5.13 -12.49 -12.07
CA ALA A 365 -4.40 -13.11 -13.17
C ALA A 365 -5.38 -13.74 -14.17
N ALA A 366 -5.00 -13.76 -15.44
CA ALA A 366 -5.76 -14.41 -16.50
C ALA A 366 -4.84 -15.26 -17.40
N ALA A 367 -5.21 -16.49 -17.64
CA ALA A 367 -4.57 -17.42 -18.58
C ALA A 367 -5.49 -18.61 -18.88
N GLY A 368 -5.28 -19.31 -19.99
CA GLY A 368 -6.03 -20.53 -20.34
C GLY A 368 -7.55 -20.31 -20.41
N GLY A 369 -8.01 -19.09 -20.73
CA GLY A 369 -9.43 -18.73 -20.76
C GLY A 369 -10.08 -18.58 -19.38
N ARG A 370 -9.31 -18.53 -18.29
CA ARG A 370 -9.75 -18.33 -16.92
C ARG A 370 -9.25 -17.00 -16.36
N ILE A 371 -10.00 -16.46 -15.41
CA ILE A 371 -9.58 -15.31 -14.60
C ILE A 371 -9.72 -15.70 -13.13
N VAL A 372 -8.66 -15.52 -12.36
CA VAL A 372 -8.66 -15.67 -10.89
C VAL A 372 -8.32 -14.34 -10.25
N ALA A 373 -8.91 -14.08 -9.09
CA ALA A 373 -8.70 -12.86 -8.33
C ALA A 373 -8.54 -13.14 -6.84
N ALA A 374 -7.62 -12.43 -6.19
CA ALA A 374 -7.65 -12.26 -4.75
C ALA A 374 -8.70 -11.21 -4.42
N ILE A 375 -9.60 -11.49 -3.51
CA ILE A 375 -10.72 -10.60 -3.16
C ILE A 375 -10.84 -10.43 -1.64
N GLY A 376 -11.26 -9.24 -1.22
CA GLY A 376 -11.74 -8.94 0.13
C GLY A 376 -13.26 -8.71 0.12
N THR A 377 -13.91 -9.01 1.25
CA THR A 377 -15.36 -8.81 1.45
C THR A 377 -15.64 -8.32 2.87
N ALA A 378 -16.89 -8.00 3.18
CA ALA A 378 -17.30 -7.64 4.54
C ALA A 378 -17.07 -8.79 5.58
N ARG A 379 -16.87 -10.02 5.11
CA ARG A 379 -16.68 -11.21 5.97
C ARG A 379 -15.29 -11.84 5.88
N SER A 380 -14.47 -11.43 4.92
CA SER A 380 -13.13 -11.98 4.73
C SER A 380 -12.13 -10.90 4.39
N PHE A 381 -10.97 -10.97 5.02
CA PHE A 381 -9.86 -10.07 4.75
C PHE A 381 -9.15 -10.42 3.42
N GLY A 382 -9.22 -11.70 3.00
CA GLY A 382 -8.69 -12.16 1.73
C GLY A 382 -9.12 -13.59 1.39
N GLU A 383 -9.62 -13.79 0.16
CA GLU A 383 -9.92 -15.08 -0.44
C GLU A 383 -9.40 -15.14 -1.87
N LEU A 384 -9.15 -16.34 -2.37
CA LEU A 384 -8.99 -16.55 -3.80
C LEU A 384 -10.35 -16.90 -4.41
N ALA A 385 -10.65 -16.31 -5.56
CA ALA A 385 -11.86 -16.58 -6.31
C ALA A 385 -11.58 -16.74 -7.80
N GLU A 386 -12.35 -17.57 -8.49
CA GLU A 386 -12.44 -17.58 -9.94
C GLU A 386 -13.60 -16.68 -10.40
N VAL A 387 -13.40 -15.98 -11.49
CA VAL A 387 -14.43 -15.15 -12.09
C VAL A 387 -15.25 -15.99 -13.07
N VAL A 388 -16.52 -16.20 -12.75
CA VAL A 388 -17.47 -16.98 -13.57
C VAL A 388 -18.72 -16.14 -13.78
N ASP A 389 -19.09 -15.88 -15.03
CA ASP A 389 -20.28 -15.10 -15.41
C ASP A 389 -20.39 -13.75 -14.66
N GLY A 390 -19.28 -13.06 -14.51
CA GLY A 390 -19.20 -11.75 -13.85
C GLY A 390 -19.29 -11.77 -12.32
N ARG A 391 -19.18 -12.94 -11.71
CA ARG A 391 -19.26 -13.16 -10.25
C ARG A 391 -18.03 -13.89 -9.72
N ALA A 392 -17.73 -13.67 -8.44
CA ALA A 392 -16.70 -14.40 -7.72
C ALA A 392 -17.22 -15.79 -7.30
N ARG A 393 -16.62 -16.85 -7.81
CA ARG A 393 -16.71 -18.19 -7.25
C ARG A 393 -15.54 -18.37 -6.28
N VAL A 394 -15.82 -18.25 -4.99
CA VAL A 394 -14.79 -18.33 -3.94
C VAL A 394 -14.22 -19.74 -3.88
N LEU A 395 -12.90 -19.86 -3.89
CA LEU A 395 -12.14 -21.12 -3.95
C LEU A 395 -11.47 -21.49 -2.61
N THR A 396 -11.43 -20.54 -1.65
CA THR A 396 -10.76 -20.71 -0.35
C THR A 396 -11.68 -20.31 0.79
N THR A 397 -11.30 -20.65 2.03
CA THR A 397 -12.10 -20.37 3.24
C THR A 397 -11.24 -19.72 4.33
N PHE A 398 -10.30 -18.86 3.96
CA PHE A 398 -9.42 -18.21 4.93
C PHE A 398 -10.15 -17.24 5.87
N GLY A 399 -11.32 -16.72 5.45
CA GLY A 399 -12.16 -15.85 6.26
C GLY A 399 -12.96 -16.57 7.37
N GLU A 400 -13.02 -17.89 7.39
CA GLU A 400 -13.81 -18.65 8.39
C GLU A 400 -13.35 -18.37 9.83
N ALA A 401 -12.03 -18.25 10.07
CA ALA A 401 -11.49 -17.93 11.38
C ALA A 401 -11.94 -16.53 11.85
N LEU A 402 -11.93 -15.58 10.94
CA LEU A 402 -12.38 -14.21 11.19
C LEU A 402 -13.91 -14.15 11.39
N GLY A 403 -14.67 -14.89 10.59
CA GLY A 403 -16.12 -15.04 10.77
C GLY A 403 -16.50 -15.59 12.15
N SER A 404 -15.72 -16.55 12.65
CA SER A 404 -15.87 -17.13 13.98
C SER A 404 -15.54 -16.14 15.12
N ALA A 405 -14.80 -15.08 14.86
CA ALA A 405 -14.50 -14.02 15.81
C ALA A 405 -15.67 -13.03 16.03
N GLY A 406 -16.80 -13.23 15.35
CA GLY A 406 -18.04 -12.44 15.54
C GLY A 406 -17.98 -11.09 14.83
N LEU A 407 -17.80 -11.09 13.51
CA LEU A 407 -17.86 -9.87 12.70
C LEU A 407 -19.27 -9.27 12.67
N VAL A 408 -19.32 -7.95 12.66
CA VAL A 408 -20.53 -7.18 12.40
C VAL A 408 -20.44 -6.60 10.99
N GLU A 409 -21.40 -6.90 10.13
CA GLU A 409 -21.48 -6.28 8.80
C GLU A 409 -21.98 -4.84 8.94
N PRO A 410 -21.23 -3.86 8.43
CA PRO A 410 -21.67 -2.47 8.43
C PRO A 410 -22.87 -2.27 7.51
N VAL A 411 -23.76 -1.38 7.90
CA VAL A 411 -24.89 -0.93 7.07
C VAL A 411 -24.44 0.28 6.26
N GLU A 412 -24.58 0.18 4.93
CA GLU A 412 -24.26 1.27 4.01
C GLU A 412 -25.36 2.33 4.04
N LEU A 413 -24.97 3.61 4.02
CA LEU A 413 -25.90 4.73 3.98
C LEU A 413 -25.36 5.85 3.07
N THR A 414 -26.29 6.69 2.61
CA THR A 414 -25.95 7.96 1.97
C THR A 414 -26.76 9.07 2.66
N VAL A 415 -26.05 10.05 3.18
CA VAL A 415 -26.65 11.21 3.85
C VAL A 415 -26.59 12.40 2.93
N THR A 416 -27.65 13.21 2.88
CA THR A 416 -27.63 14.49 2.17
C THR A 416 -27.01 15.54 3.10
N ALA A 417 -25.84 16.05 2.74
CA ALA A 417 -25.19 17.13 3.46
C ALA A 417 -25.99 18.43 3.40
N ARG A 418 -25.65 19.37 4.29
CA ARG A 418 -26.33 20.69 4.42
C ARG A 418 -26.34 21.54 3.14
N ASP A 419 -25.40 21.28 2.22
CA ASP A 419 -25.30 21.92 0.90
C ASP A 419 -25.94 21.09 -0.23
N GLY A 420 -26.59 19.96 0.11
CA GLY A 420 -27.24 19.06 -0.85
C GLY A 420 -26.34 17.98 -1.43
N HIS A 421 -25.05 17.93 -1.10
CA HIS A 421 -24.15 16.90 -1.58
C HIS A 421 -24.45 15.52 -0.93
N PRO A 422 -24.45 14.40 -1.68
CA PRO A 422 -24.63 13.08 -1.12
C PRO A 422 -23.31 12.55 -0.52
N VAL A 423 -23.25 12.42 0.80
CA VAL A 423 -22.10 11.84 1.54
C VAL A 423 -22.35 10.36 1.76
N HIS A 424 -21.45 9.52 1.28
CA HIS A 424 -21.54 8.07 1.36
C HIS A 424 -20.73 7.52 2.52
N GLY A 425 -21.30 6.56 3.26
CA GLY A 425 -20.64 5.95 4.42
C GLY A 425 -21.30 4.67 4.91
N TRP A 426 -20.89 4.25 6.08
CA TRP A 426 -21.33 3.02 6.74
C TRP A 426 -21.49 3.25 8.24
N VAL A 427 -22.36 2.43 8.83
CA VAL A 427 -22.53 2.33 10.27
C VAL A 427 -22.39 0.89 10.70
N ALA A 428 -21.49 0.63 11.64
CA ALA A 428 -21.35 -0.66 12.29
C ALA A 428 -21.86 -0.53 13.75
N VAL A 429 -22.89 -1.32 14.12
CA VAL A 429 -23.56 -1.20 15.42
C VAL A 429 -23.39 -2.50 16.20
N PRO A 430 -23.03 -2.45 17.49
CA PRO A 430 -23.00 -3.65 18.34
C PRO A 430 -24.35 -4.38 18.39
N GLN A 431 -24.34 -5.66 18.71
CA GLN A 431 -25.58 -6.40 18.98
C GLN A 431 -26.25 -5.89 20.27
N GLY A 432 -27.57 -5.73 20.25
CA GLY A 432 -28.36 -5.27 21.40
C GLY A 432 -29.26 -4.10 21.07
N ALA A 433 -29.98 -3.62 22.09
CA ALA A 433 -30.97 -2.56 21.92
C ALA A 433 -30.39 -1.14 21.90
N GLY A 434 -29.16 -0.94 22.43
CA GLY A 434 -28.58 0.39 22.58
C GLY A 434 -29.22 1.22 23.71
N PRO A 435 -29.06 2.57 23.71
CA PRO A 435 -28.22 3.31 22.80
C PRO A 435 -26.73 3.14 23.07
N PHE A 436 -25.94 2.99 22.00
CA PHE A 436 -24.50 2.79 22.08
C PHE A 436 -23.75 4.10 21.88
N PRO A 437 -22.65 4.35 22.64
CA PRO A 437 -21.76 5.47 22.34
C PRO A 437 -21.22 5.36 20.92
N VAL A 438 -21.09 6.49 20.23
CA VAL A 438 -20.74 6.56 18.81
C VAL A 438 -19.29 7.02 18.64
N ILE A 439 -18.55 6.37 17.76
CA ILE A 439 -17.23 6.83 17.32
C ILE A 439 -17.32 7.20 15.84
N LEU A 440 -17.05 8.47 15.51
CA LEU A 440 -16.81 8.92 14.16
C LEU A 440 -15.36 8.58 13.78
N GLN A 441 -15.18 7.75 12.77
CA GLN A 441 -13.88 7.29 12.29
C GLN A 441 -13.59 7.89 10.91
N ILE A 442 -12.43 8.57 10.75
CA ILE A 442 -12.05 9.30 9.55
C ILE A 442 -10.80 8.64 8.93
N HIS A 443 -10.87 8.30 7.61
CA HIS A 443 -9.76 7.69 6.89
C HIS A 443 -8.62 8.67 6.59
N GLY A 444 -7.45 8.12 6.27
CA GLY A 444 -6.29 8.86 5.78
C GLY A 444 -6.39 9.19 4.28
N GLY A 445 -5.36 9.74 3.74
CA GLY A 445 -5.25 10.10 2.31
C GLY A 445 -4.81 11.56 2.13
N PRO A 446 -5.70 12.49 1.73
CA PRO A 446 -7.18 12.47 1.59
C PRO A 446 -7.74 11.58 0.48
N PHE A 447 -7.03 11.45 -0.66
CA PHE A 447 -7.50 10.69 -1.81
C PHE A 447 -7.31 9.17 -1.60
N ALA A 448 -7.99 8.66 -0.56
CA ALA A 448 -8.20 7.26 -0.24
C ALA A 448 -9.70 7.07 0.08
N ALA A 449 -10.13 5.89 0.47
CA ALA A 449 -11.51 5.63 0.81
C ALA A 449 -11.64 4.52 1.85
N TYR A 450 -12.66 4.59 2.69
CA TYR A 450 -13.20 3.41 3.35
C TYR A 450 -14.04 2.59 2.36
N GLY A 451 -14.11 1.30 2.60
CA GLY A 451 -14.84 0.37 1.76
C GLY A 451 -15.64 -0.66 2.54
N ILE A 452 -16.18 -1.62 1.79
CA ILE A 452 -17.02 -2.69 2.31
C ILE A 452 -16.19 -3.82 3.00
N ARG A 453 -14.90 -3.91 2.71
CA ARG A 453 -14.03 -4.97 3.23
C ARG A 453 -13.96 -4.91 4.76
N ALA A 454 -13.89 -6.07 5.39
CA ALA A 454 -13.69 -6.17 6.83
C ALA A 454 -12.48 -5.31 7.27
N PHE A 455 -12.71 -4.41 8.22
CA PHE A 455 -11.70 -3.51 8.75
C PHE A 455 -11.53 -3.78 10.25
N ASP A 456 -10.34 -4.17 10.66
CA ASP A 456 -10.06 -4.64 12.02
C ASP A 456 -10.36 -3.59 13.09
N GLU A 457 -10.03 -2.33 12.85
CA GLU A 457 -10.28 -1.25 13.81
C GLU A 457 -11.78 -1.07 14.09
N THR A 458 -12.60 -0.99 13.05
CA THR A 458 -14.07 -0.93 13.19
C THR A 458 -14.59 -2.15 13.96
N GLN A 459 -14.10 -3.34 13.64
CA GLN A 459 -14.56 -4.59 14.29
C GLN A 459 -14.16 -4.66 15.76
N VAL A 460 -12.96 -4.19 16.12
CA VAL A 460 -12.50 -4.13 17.52
C VAL A 460 -13.32 -3.15 18.34
N LEU A 461 -13.62 -1.98 17.79
CA LEU A 461 -14.45 -0.96 18.45
C LEU A 461 -15.89 -1.46 18.66
N VAL A 462 -16.49 -2.06 17.63
CA VAL A 462 -17.85 -2.61 17.73
C VAL A 462 -17.92 -3.75 18.75
N ALA A 463 -16.94 -4.65 18.74
CA ALA A 463 -16.87 -5.73 19.74
C ALA A 463 -16.67 -5.21 21.17
N ALA A 464 -16.08 -4.03 21.32
CA ALA A 464 -15.94 -3.35 22.62
C ALA A 464 -17.22 -2.61 23.05
N GLY A 465 -18.26 -2.51 22.21
CA GLY A 465 -19.56 -1.92 22.52
C GLY A 465 -19.79 -0.52 22.00
N TYR A 466 -18.97 -0.03 21.08
CA TYR A 466 -19.14 1.27 20.41
C TYR A 466 -19.80 1.09 19.05
N ALA A 467 -20.77 1.94 18.72
CA ALA A 467 -21.19 2.09 17.34
C ALA A 467 -20.13 2.92 16.58
N VAL A 468 -19.83 2.52 15.33
CA VAL A 468 -18.82 3.21 14.52
C VAL A 468 -19.47 3.75 13.27
N VAL A 469 -19.36 5.06 13.05
CA VAL A 469 -19.77 5.76 11.83
C VAL A 469 -18.52 6.11 11.05
N TYR A 470 -18.47 5.75 9.78
CA TYR A 470 -17.35 6.07 8.90
C TYR A 470 -17.80 6.26 7.46
N GLY A 471 -17.06 7.01 6.68
CA GLY A 471 -17.46 7.27 5.29
C GLY A 471 -16.43 8.04 4.51
N ASN A 472 -16.86 8.46 3.33
CA ASN A 472 -16.02 9.06 2.32
C ASN A 472 -16.49 10.49 2.02
N PRO A 473 -15.99 11.50 2.76
CA PRO A 473 -16.29 12.90 2.49
C PRO A 473 -15.71 13.34 1.14
N ARG A 474 -16.10 14.51 0.66
CA ARG A 474 -15.41 15.14 -0.47
C ARG A 474 -13.90 15.21 -0.21
N GLY A 475 -13.11 14.89 -1.22
CA GLY A 475 -11.67 14.63 -1.11
C GLY A 475 -11.32 13.15 -1.26
N SER A 476 -12.27 12.22 -1.04
CA SER A 476 -12.06 10.78 -1.10
C SER A 476 -11.99 10.24 -2.53
N ALA A 477 -11.36 9.06 -2.67
CA ALA A 477 -11.22 8.34 -3.93
C ALA A 477 -12.44 7.46 -4.27
N GLY A 478 -12.60 7.12 -5.57
CA GLY A 478 -13.67 6.25 -6.04
C GLY A 478 -15.01 6.94 -6.29
N TYR A 479 -15.03 8.28 -6.36
CA TYR A 479 -16.21 9.11 -6.62
C TYR A 479 -16.02 10.11 -7.78
N GLY A 480 -14.97 9.92 -8.57
CA GLY A 480 -14.55 10.82 -9.63
C GLY A 480 -13.51 11.85 -9.16
N ARG A 481 -12.81 12.43 -10.13
CA ARG A 481 -11.72 13.38 -9.88
C ARG A 481 -12.23 14.70 -9.31
N GLU A 482 -13.39 15.21 -9.79
CA GLU A 482 -14.01 16.43 -9.29
C GLU A 482 -14.32 16.33 -7.79
N HIS A 483 -14.89 15.20 -7.34
CA HIS A 483 -15.13 14.93 -5.91
C HIS A 483 -13.83 14.95 -5.10
N GLY A 484 -12.77 14.30 -5.59
CA GLY A 484 -11.47 14.29 -4.92
C GLY A 484 -10.81 15.67 -4.84
N ARG A 485 -11.01 16.53 -5.85
CA ARG A 485 -10.44 17.88 -5.94
C ARG A 485 -11.19 18.94 -5.14
N SER A 486 -12.37 18.65 -4.62
CA SER A 486 -13.19 19.62 -3.87
C SER A 486 -12.48 20.28 -2.70
N ILE A 487 -11.45 19.63 -2.15
CA ILE A 487 -10.65 20.14 -1.02
C ILE A 487 -9.29 20.68 -1.41
N ARG A 488 -8.99 20.80 -2.71
CA ARG A 488 -7.72 21.38 -3.16
C ARG A 488 -7.62 22.83 -2.71
N GLN A 489 -6.62 23.14 -1.88
CA GLN A 489 -6.42 24.44 -1.23
C GLN A 489 -7.66 24.93 -0.43
N ALA A 490 -8.44 23.95 0.05
CA ALA A 490 -9.68 24.17 0.79
C ALA A 490 -9.93 23.04 1.83
N MET A 491 -8.85 22.49 2.41
CA MET A 491 -8.95 21.48 3.46
C MET A 491 -9.62 22.06 4.71
N GLY A 492 -10.43 21.25 5.40
CA GLY A 492 -11.18 21.67 6.59
C GLY A 492 -12.43 22.49 6.26
N THR A 493 -12.92 22.45 5.03
CA THR A 493 -14.16 23.13 4.59
C THR A 493 -15.28 22.12 4.34
N VAL A 494 -15.48 21.71 3.09
CA VAL A 494 -16.55 20.76 2.71
C VAL A 494 -16.31 19.35 3.28
N ASP A 495 -15.07 18.92 3.42
CA ASP A 495 -14.69 17.67 4.05
C ASP A 495 -15.08 17.63 5.54
N PHE A 496 -14.86 18.74 6.26
CA PHE A 496 -15.29 18.89 7.65
C PHE A 496 -16.83 18.84 7.77
N THR A 497 -17.54 19.59 6.93
CA THR A 497 -19.01 19.59 6.99
C THR A 497 -19.58 18.23 6.60
N ASP A 498 -18.98 17.53 5.63
CA ASP A 498 -19.43 16.21 5.18
C ASP A 498 -19.33 15.15 6.28
N VAL A 499 -18.23 15.12 7.07
CA VAL A 499 -18.11 14.13 8.16
C VAL A 499 -19.07 14.41 9.31
N ILE A 500 -19.36 15.69 9.60
CA ILE A 500 -20.37 16.07 10.61
C ILE A 500 -21.77 15.71 10.13
N ASP A 501 -22.13 16.04 8.90
CA ASP A 501 -23.45 15.75 8.36
C ASP A 501 -23.68 14.24 8.22
N LEU A 502 -22.62 13.47 7.88
CA LEU A 502 -22.67 12.00 7.89
C LEU A 502 -22.97 11.46 9.30
N LEU A 503 -22.27 11.97 10.33
CA LEU A 503 -22.50 11.57 11.71
C LEU A 503 -23.93 11.88 12.15
N ASP A 504 -24.39 13.12 11.91
CA ASP A 504 -25.73 13.56 12.29
C ASP A 504 -26.82 12.75 11.57
N GLY A 505 -26.64 12.49 10.28
CA GLY A 505 -27.54 11.65 9.49
C GLY A 505 -27.58 10.20 9.93
N ALA A 506 -26.42 9.63 10.30
CA ALA A 506 -26.35 8.27 10.83
C ALA A 506 -27.09 8.14 12.17
N ILE A 507 -26.88 9.11 13.10
CA ILE A 507 -27.57 9.16 14.39
C ILE A 507 -29.08 9.31 14.20
N ALA A 508 -29.51 10.15 13.27
CA ALA A 508 -30.93 10.34 12.97
C ALA A 508 -31.59 9.08 12.36
N ALA A 509 -30.81 8.25 11.68
CA ALA A 509 -31.33 7.06 10.99
C ALA A 509 -31.41 5.80 11.89
N ASP A 510 -30.71 5.75 13.03
CA ASP A 510 -30.70 4.58 13.92
C ASP A 510 -30.74 5.00 15.39
N GLU A 511 -31.89 4.77 16.05
CA GLU A 511 -32.14 5.11 17.45
C GLU A 511 -31.21 4.40 18.45
N ARG A 512 -30.46 3.40 18.02
CA ARG A 512 -29.45 2.73 18.82
C ARG A 512 -28.16 3.53 18.97
N LEU A 513 -28.00 4.63 18.24
CA LEU A 513 -26.84 5.53 18.30
C LEU A 513 -27.11 6.66 19.32
N ASP A 514 -26.20 6.82 20.28
CA ASP A 514 -26.34 7.83 21.32
C ASP A 514 -25.76 9.18 20.88
N ALA A 515 -26.63 10.13 20.59
CA ALA A 515 -26.25 11.48 20.15
C ALA A 515 -25.46 12.29 21.19
N GLU A 516 -25.63 11.98 22.48
CA GLU A 516 -25.00 12.71 23.61
C GLU A 516 -23.61 12.15 23.95
N ARG A 517 -23.28 10.93 23.45
CA ARG A 517 -22.02 10.24 23.73
C ARG A 517 -21.27 9.94 22.44
N VAL A 518 -20.54 10.94 21.96
CA VAL A 518 -19.83 10.86 20.66
C VAL A 518 -18.33 11.08 20.87
N GLY A 519 -17.52 10.22 20.28
CA GLY A 519 -16.07 10.33 20.14
C GLY A 519 -15.67 10.46 18.68
N ILE A 520 -14.44 10.91 18.43
CA ILE A 520 -13.90 11.08 17.07
C ILE A 520 -12.47 10.58 16.98
N MET A 521 -12.12 9.90 15.89
CA MET A 521 -10.76 9.45 15.66
C MET A 521 -10.39 9.37 14.18
N GLY A 522 -9.11 9.49 13.91
CA GLY A 522 -8.58 9.28 12.56
C GLY A 522 -7.06 9.36 12.50
N GLY A 523 -6.49 8.83 11.42
CA GLY A 523 -5.05 8.79 11.20
C GLY A 523 -4.62 9.49 9.90
N SER A 524 -3.42 10.09 9.89
CA SER A 524 -2.87 10.82 8.75
C SER A 524 -3.75 12.03 8.39
N TYR A 525 -4.31 12.10 7.19
CA TYR A 525 -5.35 13.08 6.88
C TYR A 525 -6.56 12.96 7.82
N GLY A 526 -6.97 11.75 8.21
CA GLY A 526 -8.01 11.57 9.23
C GLY A 526 -7.63 12.16 10.59
N GLY A 527 -6.34 12.11 10.94
CA GLY A 527 -5.79 12.80 12.12
C GLY A 527 -5.84 14.31 11.99
N TYR A 528 -5.55 14.84 10.80
CA TYR A 528 -5.76 16.24 10.44
C TYR A 528 -7.21 16.66 10.68
N LEU A 529 -8.15 15.94 10.04
CA LEU A 529 -9.57 16.31 10.08
C LEU A 529 -10.17 16.10 11.48
N THR A 530 -9.70 15.12 12.25
CA THR A 530 -10.05 14.97 13.68
C THR A 530 -9.61 16.18 14.49
N ALA A 531 -8.33 16.59 14.37
CA ALA A 531 -7.79 17.74 15.09
C ALA A 531 -8.45 19.06 14.68
N TRP A 532 -8.78 19.20 13.39
CA TRP A 532 -9.54 20.34 12.87
C TRP A 532 -10.96 20.38 13.42
N THR A 533 -11.65 19.24 13.38
CA THR A 533 -13.04 19.12 13.85
C THR A 533 -13.18 19.50 15.31
N ILE A 534 -12.34 18.97 16.21
CA ILE A 534 -12.45 19.27 17.66
C ILE A 534 -12.07 20.71 18.03
N ALA A 535 -11.46 21.46 17.13
CA ALA A 535 -11.26 22.89 17.30
C ALA A 535 -12.50 23.72 16.93
N HIS A 536 -13.40 23.18 16.09
CA HIS A 536 -14.56 23.89 15.56
C HIS A 536 -15.91 23.36 16.06
N ASP A 537 -15.95 22.08 16.48
CA ASP A 537 -17.14 21.44 17.05
C ASP A 537 -16.78 20.76 18.38
N HIS A 538 -17.40 21.21 19.45
CA HIS A 538 -17.07 20.80 20.83
C HIS A 538 -18.00 19.71 21.39
N ARG A 539 -18.80 19.06 20.56
CA ARG A 539 -19.72 17.98 20.99
C ARG A 539 -19.01 16.70 21.43
N PHE A 540 -17.77 16.49 20.99
CA PHE A 540 -17.04 15.25 21.21
C PHE A 540 -16.54 15.11 22.65
N ALA A 541 -16.88 14.00 23.30
CA ALA A 541 -16.44 13.68 24.66
C ALA A 541 -14.91 13.48 24.73
N ALA A 542 -14.32 12.93 23.68
CA ALA A 542 -12.87 12.77 23.51
C ALA A 542 -12.50 12.57 22.04
N ALA A 543 -11.20 12.70 21.76
CA ALA A 543 -10.62 12.49 20.43
C ALA A 543 -9.36 11.63 20.45
N ILE A 544 -9.09 10.93 19.33
CA ILE A 544 -7.80 10.30 19.06
C ILE A 544 -7.25 10.85 17.76
N VAL A 545 -6.14 11.58 17.85
CA VAL A 545 -5.40 12.14 16.71
C VAL A 545 -4.18 11.28 16.46
N GLU A 546 -4.21 10.49 15.39
CA GLU A 546 -3.12 9.56 15.10
C GLU A 546 -2.33 10.00 13.87
N ARG A 547 -1.00 10.06 13.97
CA ARG A 547 -0.06 10.36 12.87
C ARG A 547 -0.57 11.45 11.91
N GLY A 548 -1.06 12.58 12.47
CA GLY A 548 -1.79 13.60 11.73
C GLY A 548 -0.89 14.56 10.95
N PHE A 549 -1.41 15.08 9.83
CA PHE A 549 -0.90 16.25 9.13
C PHE A 549 -1.41 17.51 9.85
N LEU A 550 -0.66 18.03 10.84
CA LEU A 550 -1.17 19.01 11.81
C LEU A 550 -0.66 20.43 11.60
N ASP A 551 0.53 20.57 11.04
CA ASP A 551 1.19 21.84 10.76
C ASP A 551 1.78 21.84 9.35
N PRO A 552 1.12 22.43 8.36
CA PRO A 552 1.59 22.48 6.98
C PRO A 552 2.97 23.13 6.82
N VAL A 553 3.29 24.14 7.64
CA VAL A 553 4.58 24.86 7.56
C VAL A 553 5.74 23.95 7.95
N ALA A 554 5.62 23.27 9.08
CA ALA A 554 6.66 22.35 9.52
C ALA A 554 6.75 21.11 8.62
N PHE A 555 5.60 20.59 8.18
CA PHE A 555 5.51 19.43 7.29
C PHE A 555 6.28 19.62 5.98
N ALA A 556 6.23 20.81 5.38
CA ALA A 556 6.91 21.10 4.12
C ALA A 556 8.43 20.85 4.19
N GLY A 557 9.05 21.03 5.38
CA GLY A 557 10.50 20.84 5.56
C GLY A 557 10.91 19.51 6.19
N THR A 558 9.97 18.73 6.72
CA THR A 558 10.28 17.54 7.53
C THR A 558 9.73 16.23 6.94
N SER A 559 8.70 16.28 6.11
CA SER A 559 8.07 15.11 5.49
C SER A 559 8.81 14.62 4.25
N ASP A 560 8.76 13.32 3.99
CA ASP A 560 9.25 12.70 2.75
C ASP A 560 8.48 13.14 1.49
N ILE A 561 7.26 13.62 1.66
CA ILE A 561 6.41 14.22 0.61
C ILE A 561 6.21 15.73 0.80
N GLY A 562 6.92 16.34 1.73
CA GLY A 562 6.78 17.76 2.09
C GLY A 562 7.04 18.72 0.93
N SER A 563 7.87 18.32 -0.04
CA SER A 563 8.24 19.15 -1.19
C SER A 563 7.10 19.43 -2.18
N PHE A 564 5.97 18.70 -2.10
CA PHE A 564 4.87 18.87 -3.04
C PHE A 564 3.48 18.73 -2.40
N PHE A 565 3.31 17.90 -1.36
CA PHE A 565 1.99 17.59 -0.80
C PHE A 565 1.28 18.83 -0.26
N GLY A 566 1.94 19.56 0.64
CA GLY A 566 1.38 20.75 1.25
C GLY A 566 1.05 21.85 0.21
N ASP A 567 1.94 22.04 -0.76
CA ASP A 567 1.76 23.03 -1.81
C ASP A 567 0.48 22.85 -2.63
N GLU A 568 0.16 21.61 -2.96
CA GLU A 568 -0.99 21.28 -3.82
C GLU A 568 -2.30 21.19 -3.02
N TYR A 569 -2.27 20.63 -1.80
CA TYR A 569 -3.47 20.51 -0.96
C TYR A 569 -3.82 21.78 -0.19
N VAL A 570 -2.82 22.53 0.30
CA VAL A 570 -3.00 23.68 1.20
C VAL A 570 -2.64 24.99 0.54
N GLY A 571 -1.66 24.96 -0.37
CA GLY A 571 -1.06 26.14 -0.98
C GLY A 571 0.27 26.53 -0.34
N THR A 572 0.91 27.56 -0.91
CA THR A 572 2.22 28.07 -0.45
C THR A 572 2.12 29.45 0.22
N ASP A 573 0.97 30.08 0.17
CA ASP A 573 0.73 31.35 0.86
C ASP A 573 0.61 31.12 2.37
N PRO A 574 1.36 31.87 3.22
CA PRO A 574 1.34 31.67 4.67
C PRO A 574 -0.04 31.86 5.32
N GLU A 575 -0.88 32.77 4.83
CA GLU A 575 -2.22 32.97 5.36
C GLU A 575 -3.14 31.79 4.98
N ALA A 576 -3.07 31.31 3.76
CA ALA A 576 -3.79 30.13 3.30
C ALA A 576 -3.37 28.86 4.07
N MET A 577 -2.07 28.70 4.33
CA MET A 577 -1.55 27.61 5.16
C MET A 577 -2.09 27.67 6.60
N ALA A 578 -2.09 28.85 7.21
CA ALA A 578 -2.61 29.05 8.56
C ALA A 578 -4.12 28.79 8.63
N ALA A 579 -4.89 29.22 7.64
CA ALA A 579 -6.34 29.03 7.57
C ALA A 579 -6.78 27.56 7.46
N GLN A 580 -5.87 26.66 7.13
CA GLN A 580 -6.11 25.22 6.97
C GLN A 580 -5.28 24.39 7.96
N SER A 581 -4.67 24.99 8.97
CA SER A 581 -3.75 24.35 9.92
C SER A 581 -4.43 24.03 11.25
N PRO A 582 -4.57 22.74 11.64
CA PRO A 582 -4.99 22.39 12.99
C PRO A 582 -4.12 23.03 14.08
N MET A 583 -2.81 23.17 13.82
CA MET A 583 -1.88 23.81 14.76
C MET A 583 -2.18 25.30 14.97
N ALA A 584 -2.67 26.01 13.94
CA ALA A 584 -3.02 27.42 14.04
C ALA A 584 -4.29 27.65 14.89
N VAL A 585 -5.18 26.68 14.94
CA VAL A 585 -6.45 26.75 15.70
C VAL A 585 -6.42 25.91 16.98
N VAL A 586 -5.28 25.35 17.36
CA VAL A 586 -5.15 24.46 18.54
C VAL A 586 -5.64 25.10 19.83
N ALA A 587 -5.53 26.42 19.98
CA ALA A 587 -6.03 27.18 21.14
C ALA A 587 -7.53 27.05 21.35
N GLN A 588 -8.29 26.64 20.35
CA GLN A 588 -9.74 26.43 20.43
C GLN A 588 -10.12 25.05 20.96
N VAL A 589 -9.17 24.09 20.95
CA VAL A 589 -9.42 22.71 21.36
C VAL A 589 -9.65 22.60 22.86
N ARG A 590 -10.80 22.04 23.25
CA ARG A 590 -11.19 21.75 24.64
C ARG A 590 -11.33 20.25 24.89
N THR A 591 -11.50 19.48 23.84
CA THR A 591 -11.76 18.03 23.86
C THR A 591 -10.53 17.29 24.37
N PRO A 592 -10.66 16.41 25.40
CA PRO A 592 -9.59 15.51 25.80
C PRO A 592 -9.05 14.74 24.60
N THR A 593 -7.74 14.72 24.41
CA THR A 593 -7.12 14.23 23.16
C THR A 593 -5.97 13.27 23.43
N LEU A 594 -6.08 12.03 22.92
CA LEU A 594 -4.97 11.10 22.79
C LEU A 594 -4.28 11.32 21.43
N VAL A 595 -3.00 11.65 21.48
CA VAL A 595 -2.16 11.75 20.28
C VAL A 595 -1.35 10.46 20.16
N ILE A 596 -1.51 9.72 19.05
CA ILE A 596 -0.77 8.48 18.78
C ILE A 596 0.17 8.71 17.62
N HIS A 597 1.43 8.27 17.76
CA HIS A 597 2.42 8.42 16.69
C HIS A 597 3.47 7.31 16.69
N SER A 598 4.16 7.17 15.56
CA SER A 598 5.27 6.24 15.38
C SER A 598 6.60 7.00 15.37
N GLU A 599 7.64 6.40 15.95
CA GLU A 599 8.96 7.03 16.10
C GLU A 599 9.63 7.33 14.76
N LEU A 600 9.51 6.42 13.79
CA LEU A 600 10.14 6.49 12.47
C LEU A 600 9.17 6.91 11.35
N ASP A 601 8.12 7.61 11.70
CA ASP A 601 7.19 8.18 10.72
C ASP A 601 7.86 9.36 9.99
N PHE A 602 8.22 9.14 8.73
CA PHE A 602 8.75 10.19 7.85
C PHE A 602 7.67 10.78 6.92
N ARG A 603 6.47 10.21 6.89
CA ARG A 603 5.33 10.72 6.12
C ARG A 603 4.65 11.90 6.82
N CYS A 604 4.19 11.69 8.04
CA CYS A 604 3.79 12.74 8.97
C CYS A 604 4.78 12.68 10.15
N PRO A 605 5.90 13.42 10.11
CA PRO A 605 6.96 13.23 11.09
C PRO A 605 6.51 13.42 12.54
N LEU A 606 7.17 12.71 13.48
CA LEU A 606 6.84 12.74 14.92
C LEU A 606 6.78 14.17 15.49
N GLU A 607 7.49 15.10 14.88
CA GLU A 607 7.45 16.52 15.18
C GLU A 607 6.02 17.11 15.10
N GLN A 608 5.19 16.66 14.16
CA GLN A 608 3.78 17.07 14.03
C GLN A 608 3.00 16.76 15.33
N ALA A 609 3.15 15.55 15.84
CA ALA A 609 2.49 15.11 17.07
C ALA A 609 3.04 15.82 18.32
N THR A 610 4.36 15.94 18.45
CA THR A 610 4.98 16.54 19.64
C THR A 610 4.66 18.02 19.77
N ARG A 611 4.58 18.76 18.66
CA ARG A 611 4.14 20.17 18.66
C ARG A 611 2.69 20.31 19.09
N TYR A 612 1.80 19.51 18.47
CA TYR A 612 0.36 19.56 18.78
C TYR A 612 0.09 19.18 20.23
N TYR A 613 0.65 18.05 20.71
CA TYR A 613 0.56 17.64 22.10
C TYR A 613 1.06 18.72 23.07
N THR A 614 2.22 19.31 22.78
CA THR A 614 2.79 20.35 23.63
C THR A 614 1.89 21.58 23.70
N ALA A 615 1.27 21.98 22.58
CA ALA A 615 0.34 23.09 22.54
C ALA A 615 -0.91 22.82 23.39
N LEU A 616 -1.52 21.64 23.28
CA LEU A 616 -2.65 21.20 24.10
C LEU A 616 -2.31 21.25 25.61
N LYS A 617 -1.15 20.70 25.99
CA LYS A 617 -0.71 20.72 27.40
C LYS A 617 -0.47 22.11 27.93
N ARG A 618 0.12 23.01 27.14
CA ARG A 618 0.41 24.39 27.55
C ARG A 618 -0.85 25.22 27.80
N GLN A 619 -1.94 24.92 27.11
CA GLN A 619 -3.23 25.60 27.35
C GLN A 619 -4.09 24.91 28.42
N GLY A 620 -3.63 23.78 28.97
CA GLY A 620 -4.34 23.05 30.03
C GLY A 620 -5.36 22.04 29.54
N THR A 621 -5.44 21.78 28.23
CA THR A 621 -6.28 20.70 27.68
C THR A 621 -5.73 19.34 28.13
N GLU A 622 -6.61 18.45 28.57
CA GLU A 622 -6.25 17.07 28.88
C GLU A 622 -5.73 16.39 27.61
N ALA A 623 -4.48 15.96 27.63
CA ALA A 623 -3.86 15.29 26.49
C ALA A 623 -2.81 14.27 26.92
N GLU A 624 -2.73 13.18 26.18
CA GLU A 624 -1.68 12.14 26.28
C GLU A 624 -0.97 12.00 24.94
N LEU A 625 0.31 11.63 24.95
CA LEU A 625 1.09 11.30 23.77
C LEU A 625 1.60 9.87 23.90
N LEU A 626 1.23 9.00 22.95
CA LEU A 626 1.68 7.63 22.86
C LEU A 626 2.58 7.47 21.62
N VAL A 627 3.84 7.07 21.82
CA VAL A 627 4.82 6.88 20.74
C VAL A 627 5.22 5.42 20.65
N PHE A 628 5.10 4.84 19.45
CA PHE A 628 5.49 3.46 19.15
C PHE A 628 6.93 3.41 18.63
N PRO A 629 7.86 2.76 19.33
CA PRO A 629 9.27 2.70 18.94
C PRO A 629 9.47 1.80 17.73
N GLY A 630 10.30 2.27 16.78
CA GLY A 630 10.69 1.51 15.60
C GLY A 630 9.59 1.26 14.58
N GLU A 631 8.41 1.87 14.73
CA GLU A 631 7.31 1.87 13.77
C GLU A 631 7.36 3.11 12.87
N ASP A 632 6.78 2.99 11.69
CA ASP A 632 6.64 4.06 10.72
C ASP A 632 5.17 4.50 10.55
N HIS A 633 4.84 5.21 9.48
CA HIS A 633 3.48 5.70 9.20
C HIS A 633 2.45 4.58 9.05
N GLU A 634 2.89 3.36 8.75
CA GLU A 634 2.01 2.22 8.45
C GLU A 634 1.63 1.37 9.68
N LEU A 635 1.95 1.79 10.91
CA LEU A 635 1.68 1.04 12.15
C LEU A 635 0.31 0.35 12.17
N THR A 636 -0.76 1.05 11.83
CA THR A 636 -2.13 0.51 11.89
C THR A 636 -2.42 -0.58 10.85
N ARG A 637 -1.69 -0.57 9.73
CA ARG A 637 -1.89 -1.47 8.59
C ARG A 637 -0.85 -2.57 8.52
N GLY A 638 0.42 -2.21 8.66
CA GLY A 638 1.58 -3.10 8.47
C GLY A 638 2.56 -3.12 9.63
N GLY A 639 2.25 -2.47 10.76
CA GLY A 639 3.09 -2.47 11.95
C GLY A 639 3.19 -3.84 12.60
N ARG A 640 4.14 -3.98 13.51
CA ARG A 640 4.38 -5.24 14.23
C ARG A 640 3.11 -5.68 14.97
N PRO A 641 2.72 -6.95 14.90
CA PRO A 641 1.47 -7.45 15.46
C PRO A 641 1.27 -7.11 16.95
N ARG A 642 2.32 -7.17 17.77
CA ARG A 642 2.21 -6.79 19.19
C ARG A 642 1.92 -5.30 19.35
N HIS A 643 2.57 -4.43 18.59
CA HIS A 643 2.30 -2.99 18.62
C HIS A 643 0.87 -2.67 18.13
N ARG A 644 0.36 -3.37 17.13
CA ARG A 644 -1.04 -3.23 16.72
C ARG A 644 -1.99 -3.58 17.85
N VAL A 645 -1.75 -4.68 18.58
CA VAL A 645 -2.57 -5.06 19.76
C VAL A 645 -2.43 -4.05 20.90
N GLU A 646 -1.23 -3.58 21.21
CA GLU A 646 -0.98 -2.55 22.22
C GLU A 646 -1.65 -1.22 21.86
N ARG A 647 -1.63 -0.85 20.57
CA ARG A 647 -2.37 0.30 20.08
C ARG A 647 -3.87 0.16 20.32
N PHE A 648 -4.47 -0.99 19.99
CA PHE A 648 -5.88 -1.23 20.28
C PHE A 648 -6.17 -1.18 21.77
N ALA A 649 -5.29 -1.72 22.61
CA ALA A 649 -5.44 -1.64 24.06
C ALA A 649 -5.47 -0.19 24.56
N ALA A 650 -4.57 0.66 24.06
CA ALA A 650 -4.53 2.08 24.40
C ALA A 650 -5.76 2.85 23.88
N VAL A 651 -6.19 2.57 22.65
CA VAL A 651 -7.42 3.15 22.06
C VAL A 651 -8.65 2.80 22.90
N LEU A 652 -8.82 1.51 23.25
CA LEU A 652 -9.94 1.07 24.06
C LEU A 652 -9.87 1.56 25.50
N ASP A 653 -8.68 1.75 26.06
CA ASP A 653 -8.51 2.34 27.38
C ASP A 653 -8.91 3.81 27.39
N TRP A 654 -8.49 4.57 26.37
CA TRP A 654 -8.90 5.97 26.19
C TRP A 654 -10.41 6.11 26.10
N TRP A 655 -11.07 5.31 25.26
CA TRP A 655 -12.53 5.33 25.15
C TRP A 655 -13.25 4.93 26.43
N ARG A 656 -12.76 3.92 27.17
CA ARG A 656 -13.36 3.55 28.47
C ARG A 656 -13.32 4.67 29.50
N ARG A 657 -12.29 5.49 29.50
CA ARG A 657 -12.14 6.62 30.42
C ARG A 657 -13.04 7.80 30.05
N HIS A 658 -13.17 8.10 28.79
CA HIS A 658 -13.83 9.33 28.31
C HIS A 658 -15.19 9.10 27.65
N LEU A 659 -15.47 7.90 27.18
CA LEU A 659 -16.72 7.51 26.54
C LEU A 659 -17.21 6.16 27.10
N PRO A 660 -17.52 6.08 28.40
CA PRO A 660 -17.82 4.82 29.08
C PRO A 660 -19.09 4.16 28.54
N ILE A 661 -19.07 2.83 28.44
CA ILE A 661 -20.24 2.03 28.08
C ILE A 661 -21.05 1.81 29.35
N VAL A 662 -22.22 2.40 29.39
CA VAL A 662 -23.19 2.18 30.49
C VAL A 662 -23.94 0.86 30.16
N ARG A 663 -23.80 -0.13 31.02
CA ARG A 663 -24.53 -1.42 30.91
C ARG A 663 -25.93 -1.31 31.47
#